data_8b61db15879640f43b77eca4a1bff14c
#
_entry.id   8b61db15879640f43b77eca4a1bff14c
#
_cell.length_a   1.000
_cell.length_b   1.000
_cell.length_c   1.000
_cell.angle_alpha   90.00
_cell.angle_beta   90.00
_cell.angle_gamma   90.00
#
_symmetry.space_group_name_H-M   'P 1'
#
loop_
_entity.id
_entity.type
_entity.pdbx_description
1 polymer ?
#
loop_
_entity_poly.entity_id
_entity_poly.type
_entity_poly.pdbx_seq_one_letter_code
_entity_poly.pdbx_strand_id
1 'polypeptide(L)'
;MDNLEPLPYANVLVQGTSRGVTSDADGHFVLVDVPAQPCTLIVSYIGYRTAKIAFDNSLSQGPLEIRLRMEALNFQAVDVIADEYQIIKSSGDEVSKITLSPRQLALLPNMGEVDIFRSLQLLPGITSTGDGSSGINVRGGGSNQNMILLDGMNIYHVDHFFGMFSAFNADAIKDVQVYKGGFPAKYGGRLSSVIDMTGKNGDLTKRQFGLGANLMSTQILYETPIILGGSWLLSFRRSYSDYMSSPFFEKMYEFVTGDDEVPTNNRRRVNPNNEDDEAFQQQIFPKFYFYDLHNKVTFTPGNSDVISLSMYGGRDFLNESRETEGVRRRPGGGGFGGGGGQQTVTRIDDNNTDWGNLGMSLRWNHRWTDRFSTQALYSASTFNSDYGRHLYSIGGGGRTFKIDESNGAKDKSFRLDNVLHADANHIIEFGLETTNLGTHYDVAVYDSVEILDLESNTMLLSLYLEDRWKVLPSLTIGMGVRATSQTGLDSLFIMDLATDSVFISPRFSFNWNIGDHFSIKGAWGNYFQFINNIVLEDVLQGNSNFWLVSDDNIPPGSAEHQILGLKYETRNYLFEIEGYRKFMDGMIEYTRRFQELADYGNYFFFGDAYAEGLEFLAQKKTGTFNGWIGYTFGNVKYDFGALAPEPYPASHDKTHEAKIVGTYKFGAWNFASTLIYATGTPYTTPESRYYLPLLNGDEFNYIHVSDKNAHRLPDYQRFDISVFRQLETPDFKWDVGFSVFNLLNNKNVNYREYDLDVVPVLVSDMMLLPMTITLFFKVSLK
;
A
#
# COMPACT_ATOMS: atom_id res chain seq x y z
N MET A 1 -13.60 -8.87 -26.62
CA MET A 1 -15.06 -8.81 -26.42
C MET A 1 -15.33 -7.67 -25.49
N ASP A 2 -16.29 -6.83 -25.85
CA ASP A 2 -16.56 -5.60 -25.11
C ASP A 2 -17.53 -5.95 -23.97
N ASN A 3 -17.13 -5.73 -22.72
CA ASN A 3 -17.94 -5.97 -21.53
C ASN A 3 -18.88 -4.80 -21.20
N LEU A 4 -18.84 -3.72 -22.01
CA LEU A 4 -19.57 -2.47 -21.87
C LEU A 4 -19.43 -1.80 -20.49
N GLU A 5 -18.39 -2.16 -19.76
CA GLU A 5 -18.08 -1.57 -18.46
C GLU A 5 -17.69 -0.08 -18.64
N PRO A 6 -18.24 0.86 -17.86
CA PRO A 6 -17.80 2.24 -17.86
C PRO A 6 -16.28 2.38 -17.64
N LEU A 7 -15.64 3.27 -18.39
CA LEU A 7 -14.19 3.47 -18.29
C LEU A 7 -13.90 4.76 -17.51
N PRO A 8 -13.49 4.66 -16.24
CA PRO A 8 -13.11 5.82 -15.45
C PRO A 8 -11.81 6.41 -15.97
N TYR A 9 -11.70 7.72 -15.90
CA TYR A 9 -10.49 8.46 -16.23
C TYR A 9 -9.93 8.22 -17.65
N ALA A 10 -10.80 7.85 -18.58
CA ALA A 10 -10.47 7.78 -19.99
C ALA A 10 -10.24 9.19 -20.57
N ASN A 11 -9.18 9.37 -21.35
CA ASN A 11 -8.92 10.67 -21.97
C ASN A 11 -9.70 10.80 -23.27
N VAL A 12 -10.37 11.91 -23.43
CA VAL A 12 -11.09 12.32 -24.63
C VAL A 12 -10.45 13.63 -25.15
N LEU A 13 -9.87 13.62 -26.34
CA LEU A 13 -9.14 14.74 -26.92
C LEU A 13 -9.69 15.07 -28.30
N VAL A 14 -9.82 16.34 -28.61
CA VAL A 14 -10.11 16.80 -29.98
C VAL A 14 -8.81 16.85 -30.77
N GLN A 15 -8.72 16.05 -31.84
CA GLN A 15 -7.51 15.92 -32.66
C GLN A 15 -7.04 17.27 -33.21
N GLY A 16 -5.74 17.55 -33.10
CA GLY A 16 -5.13 18.81 -33.57
C GLY A 16 -5.39 20.02 -32.68
N THR A 17 -5.94 19.80 -31.49
CA THR A 17 -6.16 20.85 -30.49
C THR A 17 -5.65 20.40 -29.13
N SER A 18 -5.50 21.34 -28.18
CA SER A 18 -5.25 21.05 -26.78
C SER A 18 -6.56 20.86 -25.97
N ARG A 19 -7.70 20.70 -26.63
CA ARG A 19 -9.00 20.51 -25.97
C ARG A 19 -9.22 19.05 -25.66
N GLY A 20 -9.32 18.74 -24.40
CA GLY A 20 -9.57 17.40 -23.93
C GLY A 20 -10.16 17.40 -22.52
N VAL A 21 -10.69 16.27 -22.10
CA VAL A 21 -11.28 16.02 -20.81
C VAL A 21 -11.01 14.56 -20.42
N THR A 22 -11.00 14.28 -19.14
CA THR A 22 -10.99 12.90 -18.60
C THR A 22 -12.39 12.52 -18.17
N SER A 23 -12.80 11.28 -18.39
CA SER A 23 -14.05 10.78 -17.82
C SER A 23 -13.97 10.69 -16.29
N ASP A 24 -15.11 10.78 -15.63
CA ASP A 24 -15.24 10.56 -14.19
C ASP A 24 -15.10 9.07 -13.82
N ALA A 25 -15.30 8.72 -12.53
CA ALA A 25 -15.21 7.36 -12.03
C ALA A 25 -16.21 6.38 -12.69
N ASP A 26 -17.28 6.87 -13.28
CA ASP A 26 -18.30 6.08 -13.96
C ASP A 26 -18.23 6.18 -15.49
N GLY A 27 -17.14 6.74 -16.02
CA GLY A 27 -16.89 6.80 -17.44
C GLY A 27 -17.62 7.95 -18.17
N HIS A 28 -18.28 8.86 -17.44
CA HIS A 28 -18.90 10.02 -18.07
C HIS A 28 -17.88 11.13 -18.30
N PHE A 29 -18.06 11.85 -19.41
CA PHE A 29 -17.24 13.01 -19.72
C PHE A 29 -18.09 14.14 -20.28
N VAL A 30 -17.62 15.37 -20.06
CA VAL A 30 -18.22 16.57 -20.66
C VAL A 30 -17.13 17.32 -21.42
N LEU A 31 -17.28 17.41 -22.72
CA LEU A 31 -16.37 18.15 -23.59
C LEU A 31 -17.09 19.43 -24.07
N VAL A 32 -16.72 20.56 -23.47
CA VAL A 32 -17.28 21.89 -23.85
C VAL A 32 -16.53 22.52 -25.01
N ASP A 33 -17.21 23.39 -25.76
CA ASP A 33 -16.65 24.12 -26.89
C ASP A 33 -16.02 23.22 -27.97
N VAL A 34 -16.68 22.14 -28.30
CA VAL A 34 -16.33 21.34 -29.46
C VAL A 34 -16.47 22.18 -30.72
N PRO A 35 -15.51 22.15 -31.66
CA PRO A 35 -15.62 22.92 -32.91
C PRO A 35 -16.95 22.72 -33.63
N ALA A 36 -17.53 23.79 -34.15
CA ALA A 36 -18.77 23.71 -34.93
C ALA A 36 -18.59 22.94 -36.24
N GLN A 37 -17.35 22.80 -36.72
CA GLN A 37 -16.99 22.01 -37.91
C GLN A 37 -16.74 20.55 -37.51
N PRO A 38 -16.93 19.59 -38.43
CA PRO A 38 -16.60 18.20 -38.17
C PRO A 38 -15.18 18.03 -37.66
N CYS A 39 -15.00 17.35 -36.53
CA CYS A 39 -13.72 17.11 -35.91
C CYS A 39 -13.52 15.62 -35.60
N THR A 40 -12.31 15.21 -35.21
CA THR A 40 -12.04 13.84 -34.77
C THR A 40 -11.78 13.85 -33.27
N LEU A 41 -12.53 13.05 -32.54
CA LEU A 41 -12.26 12.77 -31.13
C LEU A 41 -11.29 11.57 -31.03
N ILE A 42 -10.23 11.75 -30.25
CA ILE A 42 -9.29 10.69 -29.90
C ILE A 42 -9.61 10.30 -28.47
N VAL A 43 -10.04 9.05 -28.26
CA VAL A 43 -10.38 8.52 -26.94
C VAL A 43 -9.43 7.40 -26.58
N SER A 44 -8.73 7.54 -25.47
CA SER A 44 -7.73 6.58 -24.99
C SER A 44 -7.91 6.23 -23.53
N TYR A 45 -7.78 4.96 -23.23
CA TYR A 45 -7.76 4.42 -21.89
C TYR A 45 -6.72 3.31 -21.77
N ILE A 46 -6.02 3.23 -20.63
CA ILE A 46 -4.96 2.25 -20.43
C ILE A 46 -5.52 0.81 -20.52
N GLY A 47 -4.88 -0.06 -21.32
CA GLY A 47 -5.38 -1.43 -21.59
C GLY A 47 -6.48 -1.55 -22.64
N TYR A 48 -6.84 -0.44 -23.30
CA TYR A 48 -7.82 -0.38 -24.38
C TYR A 48 -7.25 0.26 -25.64
N ARG A 49 -7.75 -0.17 -26.79
CA ARG A 49 -7.37 0.39 -28.08
C ARG A 49 -7.89 1.80 -28.22
N THR A 50 -7.00 2.75 -28.54
CA THR A 50 -7.38 4.15 -28.82
C THR A 50 -8.37 4.23 -29.96
N ALA A 51 -9.52 4.84 -29.71
CA ALA A 51 -10.55 5.09 -30.71
C ALA A 51 -10.38 6.48 -31.33
N LYS A 52 -10.53 6.57 -32.67
CA LYS A 52 -10.66 7.82 -33.41
C LYS A 52 -12.05 7.89 -33.98
N ILE A 53 -12.83 8.87 -33.55
CA ILE A 53 -14.23 8.98 -33.87
C ILE A 53 -14.45 10.30 -34.57
N ALA A 54 -14.96 10.27 -35.81
CA ALA A 54 -15.42 11.46 -36.48
C ALA A 54 -16.68 11.97 -35.78
N PHE A 55 -16.65 13.20 -35.36
CA PHE A 55 -17.74 13.86 -34.65
C PHE A 55 -18.16 15.15 -35.36
N ASP A 56 -19.45 15.30 -35.56
CA ASP A 56 -20.06 16.49 -36.11
C ASP A 56 -21.09 17.06 -35.14
N ASN A 57 -20.76 18.18 -34.54
CA ASN A 57 -21.58 18.82 -33.50
C ASN A 57 -22.96 19.29 -34.05
N SER A 58 -23.04 19.54 -35.36
CA SER A 58 -24.30 19.97 -36.01
C SER A 58 -25.32 18.84 -36.15
N LEU A 59 -24.87 17.59 -36.15
CA LEU A 59 -25.69 16.39 -36.35
C LEU A 59 -25.98 15.63 -35.04
N SER A 60 -25.33 15.96 -33.93
CA SER A 60 -25.47 15.25 -32.67
C SER A 60 -26.69 15.76 -31.90
N GLN A 61 -27.69 14.91 -31.70
CA GLN A 61 -28.87 15.17 -30.87
C GLN A 61 -28.91 14.20 -29.68
N GLY A 62 -28.00 14.34 -28.75
CA GLY A 62 -27.99 13.52 -27.50
C GLY A 62 -26.61 13.14 -27.00
N PRO A 63 -26.51 12.41 -25.89
CA PRO A 63 -25.24 11.96 -25.34
C PRO A 63 -24.50 11.02 -26.30
N LEU A 64 -23.20 11.28 -26.50
CA LEU A 64 -22.33 10.48 -27.34
C LEU A 64 -21.79 9.29 -26.53
N GLU A 65 -22.15 8.09 -26.93
CA GLU A 65 -21.59 6.85 -26.37
C GLU A 65 -20.38 6.40 -27.19
N ILE A 66 -19.21 6.32 -26.53
CA ILE A 66 -17.95 5.89 -27.14
C ILE A 66 -17.53 4.56 -26.56
N ARG A 67 -17.44 3.54 -27.38
CA ARG A 67 -17.04 2.21 -26.99
C ARG A 67 -15.59 1.96 -27.37
N LEU A 68 -14.75 1.75 -26.36
CA LEU A 68 -13.38 1.29 -26.56
C LEU A 68 -13.35 -0.23 -26.57
N ARG A 69 -12.57 -0.80 -27.48
CA ARG A 69 -12.33 -2.24 -27.48
C ARG A 69 -11.19 -2.55 -26.54
N MET A 70 -11.40 -3.50 -25.64
CA MET A 70 -10.30 -4.08 -24.89
C MET A 70 -9.26 -4.59 -25.87
N GLU A 71 -8.02 -4.27 -25.64
CA GLU A 71 -6.95 -4.87 -26.38
C GLU A 71 -6.79 -6.29 -25.90
N ALA A 72 -7.28 -7.22 -26.72
CA ALA A 72 -6.95 -8.62 -26.54
C ALA A 72 -5.42 -8.72 -26.70
N LEU A 73 -4.75 -9.40 -25.79
CA LEU A 73 -3.35 -9.84 -25.95
C LEU A 73 -3.23 -10.82 -27.16
N ASN A 74 -3.97 -10.58 -28.25
CA ASN A 74 -4.13 -11.48 -29.38
C ASN A 74 -3.13 -11.18 -30.52
N PHE A 75 -2.60 -12.17 -31.14
CA PHE A 75 -1.31 -12.41 -31.74
C PHE A 75 -1.34 -12.66 -33.25
N GLN A 76 -2.03 -11.88 -34.03
CA GLN A 76 -1.82 -11.90 -35.48
C GLN A 76 -1.13 -10.61 -35.92
N ALA A 77 -0.04 -10.79 -36.67
CA ALA A 77 0.74 -9.70 -37.26
C ALA A 77 -0.15 -8.91 -38.24
N VAL A 78 -0.67 -7.80 -37.81
CA VAL A 78 -1.26 -6.75 -38.64
C VAL A 78 -0.70 -5.44 -38.12
N ASP A 79 -0.39 -4.52 -39.02
CA ASP A 79 0.14 -3.17 -38.74
C ASP A 79 -0.52 -2.53 -37.52
N VAL A 80 0.19 -2.49 -36.42
CA VAL A 80 -0.34 -2.21 -35.10
C VAL A 80 -0.20 -0.74 -34.79
N ILE A 81 -1.30 -0.09 -34.49
CA ILE A 81 -1.37 1.25 -33.92
C ILE A 81 -0.84 1.21 -32.51
N ALA A 82 0.12 2.06 -32.23
CA ALA A 82 1.20 1.96 -31.25
C ALA A 82 0.86 2.22 -29.76
N ASP A 83 -0.39 2.27 -29.32
CA ASP A 83 -0.76 2.56 -27.93
C ASP A 83 -0.97 1.31 -27.04
N GLU A 84 -0.60 0.15 -27.53
CA GLU A 84 -1.08 -1.17 -27.07
C GLU A 84 -0.45 -1.69 -25.77
N TYR A 85 0.70 -1.15 -25.32
CA TYR A 85 1.49 -1.79 -24.25
C TYR A 85 1.97 -0.85 -23.14
N GLN A 86 1.33 0.29 -22.97
CA GLN A 86 1.76 1.24 -21.95
C GLN A 86 1.36 0.78 -20.56
N ILE A 87 2.32 0.29 -19.76
CA ILE A 87 2.09 -0.18 -18.37
C ILE A 87 1.86 1.01 -17.44
N ILE A 88 2.56 2.11 -17.68
CA ILE A 88 2.53 3.33 -16.87
C ILE A 88 2.09 4.48 -17.76
N LYS A 89 1.13 5.28 -17.28
CA LYS A 89 0.70 6.51 -17.95
C LYS A 89 0.90 7.70 -17.00
N SER A 90 1.81 8.59 -17.37
CA SER A 90 1.93 9.91 -16.72
C SER A 90 0.82 10.83 -17.20
N SER A 91 0.15 11.53 -16.26
CA SER A 91 -0.93 12.44 -16.60
C SER A 91 -0.45 13.57 -17.55
N GLY A 92 -1.30 13.95 -18.50
CA GLY A 92 -1.07 15.12 -19.35
C GLY A 92 -1.23 16.43 -18.60
N ASP A 93 -2.20 16.52 -17.71
CA ASP A 93 -2.66 17.77 -17.11
C ASP A 93 -2.39 17.89 -15.60
N GLU A 94 -2.21 16.78 -14.88
CA GLU A 94 -1.99 16.79 -13.43
C GLU A 94 -0.51 16.53 -13.10
N VAL A 95 -0.01 17.20 -12.07
CA VAL A 95 1.38 17.11 -11.64
C VAL A 95 1.58 15.81 -10.84
N SER A 96 2.69 15.10 -11.10
CA SER A 96 3.11 13.90 -10.33
C SER A 96 2.05 12.79 -10.24
N LYS A 97 1.11 12.75 -11.18
CA LYS A 97 0.08 11.72 -11.26
C LYS A 97 0.47 10.64 -12.25
N ILE A 98 0.40 9.40 -11.80
CA ILE A 98 0.62 8.19 -12.59
C ILE A 98 -0.63 7.31 -12.52
N THR A 99 -1.03 6.75 -13.65
CA THR A 99 -2.12 5.77 -13.73
C THR A 99 -1.57 4.42 -14.17
N LEU A 100 -2.02 3.36 -13.51
CA LEU A 100 -1.62 1.97 -13.75
C LEU A 100 -2.87 1.11 -13.93
N SER A 101 -2.77 0.13 -14.83
CA SER A 101 -3.80 -0.91 -14.94
C SER A 101 -3.28 -2.24 -14.41
N PRO A 102 -3.93 -2.85 -13.41
CA PRO A 102 -3.52 -4.15 -12.88
C PRO A 102 -3.41 -5.25 -13.94
N ARG A 103 -4.22 -5.16 -14.98
CA ARG A 103 -4.13 -6.08 -16.13
C ARG A 103 -2.77 -6.02 -16.83
N GLN A 104 -2.16 -4.85 -16.92
CA GLN A 104 -0.84 -4.69 -17.55
C GLN A 104 0.29 -4.99 -16.56
N LEU A 105 0.06 -4.82 -15.26
CA LEU A 105 0.98 -5.25 -14.22
C LEU A 105 1.20 -6.76 -14.23
N ALA A 106 0.22 -7.55 -14.71
CA ALA A 106 0.36 -8.99 -14.91
C ALA A 106 1.48 -9.39 -15.89
N LEU A 107 1.98 -8.45 -16.70
CA LEU A 107 3.14 -8.68 -17.57
C LEU A 107 4.48 -8.64 -16.83
N LEU A 108 4.53 -8.09 -15.63
CA LEU A 108 5.76 -7.92 -14.83
C LEU A 108 6.10 -9.19 -14.04
N PRO A 109 7.36 -9.39 -13.63
CA PRO A 109 7.71 -10.43 -12.68
C PRO A 109 6.91 -10.29 -11.40
N ASN A 110 6.30 -11.40 -10.95
CA ASN A 110 5.47 -11.45 -9.75
C ASN A 110 5.81 -12.69 -8.91
N MET A 111 5.37 -12.71 -7.65
CA MET A 111 5.59 -13.82 -6.72
C MET A 111 4.42 -14.81 -6.75
N GLY A 112 4.02 -15.26 -7.95
CA GLY A 112 2.92 -16.19 -8.16
C GLY A 112 1.56 -15.52 -8.39
N GLU A 113 1.42 -14.24 -8.06
CA GLU A 113 0.24 -13.42 -8.31
C GLU A 113 0.61 -11.96 -8.59
N VAL A 114 -0.28 -11.25 -9.25
CA VAL A 114 -0.09 -9.82 -9.56
C VAL A 114 -0.23 -9.01 -8.28
N ASP A 115 0.84 -8.30 -7.93
CA ASP A 115 0.90 -7.45 -6.74
C ASP A 115 0.98 -5.97 -7.16
N ILE A 116 -0.06 -5.21 -6.78
CA ILE A 116 -0.18 -3.79 -7.13
C ILE A 116 0.90 -2.98 -6.42
N PHE A 117 1.08 -3.17 -5.11
CA PHE A 117 2.01 -2.38 -4.31
C PHE A 117 3.46 -2.67 -4.66
N ARG A 118 3.82 -3.94 -4.88
CA ARG A 118 5.13 -4.32 -5.40
C ARG A 118 5.40 -3.71 -6.77
N SER A 119 4.39 -3.62 -7.62
CA SER A 119 4.52 -2.97 -8.93
C SER A 119 4.70 -1.45 -8.81
N LEU A 120 4.04 -0.81 -7.82
CA LEU A 120 4.25 0.62 -7.53
C LEU A 120 5.70 0.91 -7.10
N GLN A 121 6.33 0.00 -6.38
CA GLN A 121 7.74 0.12 -5.98
C GLN A 121 8.71 0.14 -7.17
N LEU A 122 8.29 -0.24 -8.39
CA LEU A 122 9.12 -0.14 -9.59
C LEU A 122 9.11 1.26 -10.22
N LEU A 123 8.32 2.20 -9.67
CA LEU A 123 8.27 3.59 -10.13
C LEU A 123 9.33 4.44 -9.41
N PRO A 124 9.89 5.48 -10.07
CA PRO A 124 10.77 6.41 -9.38
C PRO A 124 10.02 7.19 -8.30
N GLY A 125 10.71 7.44 -7.18
CA GLY A 125 10.16 8.15 -6.02
C GLY A 125 9.24 7.33 -5.11
N ILE A 126 9.06 6.03 -5.40
CA ILE A 126 8.34 5.09 -4.52
C ILE A 126 9.31 4.00 -4.09
N THR A 127 9.59 3.92 -2.80
CA THR A 127 10.53 2.96 -2.22
C THR A 127 9.83 2.01 -1.25
N SER A 128 10.49 0.93 -0.89
CA SER A 128 10.06 -0.01 0.16
C SER A 128 11.19 -0.23 1.14
N THR A 129 10.88 -0.56 2.37
CA THR A 129 11.86 -0.94 3.39
C THR A 129 12.36 -2.36 3.24
N GLY A 130 11.62 -3.23 2.53
CA GLY A 130 11.96 -4.64 2.35
C GLY A 130 11.55 -5.21 1.00
N ASP A 131 11.53 -6.54 0.88
CA ASP A 131 11.11 -7.27 -0.33
C ASP A 131 9.59 -7.47 -0.44
N GLY A 132 8.85 -7.03 0.58
CA GLY A 132 7.39 -7.15 0.64
C GLY A 132 6.63 -6.13 -0.20
N SER A 133 5.31 -6.25 -0.18
CA SER A 133 4.36 -5.29 -0.76
C SER A 133 3.99 -4.17 0.20
N SER A 134 4.22 -4.36 1.49
CA SER A 134 3.96 -3.37 2.54
C SER A 134 4.97 -2.23 2.58
N GLY A 135 4.65 -1.21 3.35
CA GLY A 135 5.60 -0.19 3.76
C GLY A 135 6.13 0.67 2.63
N ILE A 136 5.30 1.02 1.64
CA ILE A 136 5.73 1.94 0.58
C ILE A 136 5.94 3.35 1.13
N ASN A 137 7.10 3.92 0.80
CA ASN A 137 7.45 5.29 1.11
C ASN A 137 7.45 6.10 -0.18
N VAL A 138 6.77 7.25 -0.19
CA VAL A 138 6.62 8.06 -1.38
C VAL A 138 7.34 9.39 -1.20
N ARG A 139 8.41 9.61 -1.97
CA ARG A 139 9.21 10.85 -1.89
C ARG A 139 9.60 11.20 -0.47
N GLY A 140 10.13 10.21 0.25
CA GLY A 140 10.61 10.36 1.62
C GLY A 140 9.52 10.44 2.70
N GLY A 141 8.25 10.45 2.34
CA GLY A 141 7.19 10.30 3.32
C GLY A 141 7.04 8.84 3.76
N GLY A 142 6.73 8.62 5.04
CA GLY A 142 6.53 7.32 5.63
C GLY A 142 5.29 6.58 5.11
N SER A 143 5.22 5.28 5.33
CA SER A 143 4.11 4.44 4.85
C SER A 143 2.74 4.86 5.39
N ASN A 144 2.68 5.31 6.65
CA ASN A 144 1.48 5.81 7.32
C ASN A 144 0.99 7.18 6.80
N GLN A 145 1.82 7.87 6.01
CA GLN A 145 1.52 9.17 5.43
C GLN A 145 0.87 9.09 4.04
N ASN A 146 0.63 7.89 3.53
CA ASN A 146 -0.04 7.65 2.26
C ASN A 146 -1.54 7.40 2.49
N MET A 147 -2.38 8.04 1.66
CA MET A 147 -3.81 7.72 1.59
C MET A 147 -4.00 6.57 0.62
N ILE A 148 -4.59 5.48 1.08
CA ILE A 148 -4.87 4.31 0.26
C ILE A 148 -6.37 4.10 0.23
N LEU A 149 -6.97 4.27 -0.94
CA LEU A 149 -8.40 4.17 -1.16
C LEU A 149 -8.73 3.00 -2.09
N LEU A 150 -9.81 2.28 -1.76
CA LEU A 150 -10.47 1.32 -2.65
C LEU A 150 -11.94 1.68 -2.77
N ASP A 151 -12.38 2.10 -3.96
CA ASP A 151 -13.74 2.61 -4.20
C ASP A 151 -14.17 3.69 -3.18
N GLY A 152 -13.21 4.51 -2.69
CA GLY A 152 -13.41 5.56 -1.70
C GLY A 152 -13.36 5.11 -0.24
N MET A 153 -13.17 3.83 0.05
CA MET A 153 -12.90 3.30 1.39
C MET A 153 -11.44 3.49 1.76
N ASN A 154 -11.12 4.03 2.93
CA ASN A 154 -9.76 4.04 3.47
C ASN A 154 -9.34 2.62 3.84
N ILE A 155 -8.15 2.20 3.40
CA ILE A 155 -7.55 0.91 3.75
C ILE A 155 -6.32 1.17 4.61
N TYR A 156 -6.35 0.67 5.84
CA TYR A 156 -5.31 0.93 6.84
C TYR A 156 -4.17 -0.08 6.80
N HIS A 157 -4.45 -1.30 6.36
CA HIS A 157 -3.48 -2.38 6.21
C HIS A 157 -3.56 -2.93 4.79
N VAL A 158 -2.43 -2.98 4.08
CA VAL A 158 -2.40 -3.15 2.61
C VAL A 158 -1.77 -4.45 2.16
N ASP A 159 -1.44 -5.33 3.09
CA ASP A 159 -0.68 -6.54 2.82
C ASP A 159 -1.15 -7.74 3.62
N HIS A 160 -0.67 -8.90 3.20
CA HIS A 160 -0.82 -10.19 3.85
C HIS A 160 0.54 -10.79 4.16
N PHE A 161 0.57 -11.71 5.12
CA PHE A 161 1.73 -12.49 5.47
C PHE A 161 2.95 -11.61 5.76
N PHE A 162 2.80 -10.72 6.74
CA PHE A 162 3.86 -9.80 7.19
C PHE A 162 4.46 -8.97 6.04
N GLY A 163 3.62 -8.46 5.17
CA GLY A 163 4.04 -7.61 4.07
C GLY A 163 4.45 -8.33 2.80
N MET A 164 4.36 -9.63 2.73
CA MET A 164 4.84 -10.39 1.57
C MET A 164 3.94 -10.31 0.34
N PHE A 165 2.64 -10.12 0.52
CA PHE A 165 1.64 -10.07 -0.56
C PHE A 165 0.71 -8.88 -0.36
N SER A 166 0.27 -8.29 -1.48
CA SER A 166 -0.76 -7.25 -1.43
C SER A 166 -2.10 -7.80 -0.93
N ALA A 167 -2.79 -7.04 -0.08
CA ALA A 167 -4.14 -7.36 0.39
C ALA A 167 -5.23 -7.18 -0.69
N PHE A 168 -4.85 -6.86 -1.92
CA PHE A 168 -5.79 -6.62 -3.01
C PHE A 168 -5.67 -7.67 -4.10
N ASN A 169 -6.78 -8.31 -4.45
CA ASN A 169 -6.82 -9.13 -5.66
C ASN A 169 -6.81 -8.23 -6.89
N ALA A 170 -5.69 -8.18 -7.60
CA ALA A 170 -5.50 -7.34 -8.77
C ALA A 170 -6.53 -7.58 -9.89
N ASP A 171 -7.11 -8.79 -9.96
CA ASP A 171 -8.15 -9.14 -10.94
C ASP A 171 -9.48 -8.41 -10.69
N ALA A 172 -9.74 -7.97 -9.44
CA ALA A 172 -10.92 -7.20 -9.08
C ALA A 172 -10.71 -5.68 -9.23
N ILE A 173 -9.46 -5.22 -9.42
CA ILE A 173 -9.14 -3.80 -9.56
C ILE A 173 -9.05 -3.44 -11.04
N LYS A 174 -9.62 -2.29 -11.39
CA LYS A 174 -9.66 -1.78 -12.75
C LYS A 174 -8.56 -0.77 -13.01
N ASP A 175 -8.38 0.18 -12.10
CA ASP A 175 -7.52 1.34 -12.25
C ASP A 175 -6.85 1.69 -10.92
N VAL A 176 -5.60 2.14 -10.99
CA VAL A 176 -4.83 2.62 -9.84
C VAL A 176 -4.25 3.98 -10.20
N GLN A 177 -4.66 5.01 -9.48
CA GLN A 177 -4.15 6.36 -9.62
C GLN A 177 -3.22 6.68 -8.46
N VAL A 178 -2.03 7.13 -8.76
CA VAL A 178 -1.01 7.46 -7.77
C VAL A 178 -0.61 8.92 -7.92
N TYR A 179 -0.86 9.70 -6.89
CA TYR A 179 -0.35 11.05 -6.74
C TYR A 179 0.84 11.02 -5.80
N LYS A 180 2.06 11.21 -6.32
CA LYS A 180 3.30 11.20 -5.51
C LYS A 180 3.51 12.48 -4.69
N GLY A 181 2.55 13.40 -4.71
CA GLY A 181 2.50 14.70 -4.07
C GLY A 181 1.72 15.68 -4.95
N GLY A 182 1.46 16.88 -4.47
CA GLY A 182 0.71 17.89 -5.23
C GLY A 182 -0.72 17.47 -5.56
N PHE A 183 -1.35 16.63 -4.74
CA PHE A 183 -2.69 16.09 -5.01
C PHE A 183 -3.79 17.14 -4.82
N PRO A 184 -4.94 17.02 -5.56
CA PRO A 184 -6.04 17.97 -5.59
C PRO A 184 -6.71 18.20 -4.23
N ALA A 185 -7.44 19.34 -4.09
CA ALA A 185 -8.08 19.77 -2.83
C ALA A 185 -9.17 18.81 -2.33
N LYS A 186 -9.73 17.95 -3.18
CA LYS A 186 -10.69 16.91 -2.79
C LYS A 186 -10.11 15.86 -1.85
N TYR A 187 -8.78 15.64 -1.88
CA TYR A 187 -8.09 14.72 -0.99
C TYR A 187 -7.50 15.46 0.20
N GLY A 188 -7.63 14.90 1.40
CA GLY A 188 -7.06 15.45 2.65
C GLY A 188 -6.78 14.35 3.67
N GLY A 189 -6.16 14.72 4.81
CA GLY A 189 -5.95 13.78 5.92
C GLY A 189 -4.71 12.89 5.81
N ARG A 190 -3.80 13.16 4.85
CA ARG A 190 -2.49 12.50 4.73
C ARG A 190 -1.43 13.48 4.23
N LEU A 191 -0.15 13.22 4.58
CA LEU A 191 0.96 14.13 4.31
C LEU A 191 1.70 13.85 3.01
N SER A 192 1.75 12.60 2.52
CA SER A 192 2.73 12.22 1.49
C SER A 192 2.13 11.99 0.12
N SER A 193 1.22 11.05 -0.03
CA SER A 193 0.69 10.62 -1.34
C SER A 193 -0.76 10.16 -1.26
N VAL A 194 -1.38 9.98 -2.44
CA VAL A 194 -2.69 9.36 -2.58
C VAL A 194 -2.61 8.24 -3.59
N ILE A 195 -3.06 7.05 -3.22
CA ILE A 195 -3.23 5.87 -4.06
C ILE A 195 -4.73 5.56 -4.10
N ASP A 196 -5.38 5.91 -5.19
CA ASP A 196 -6.82 5.74 -5.37
C ASP A 196 -7.08 4.59 -6.34
N MET A 197 -7.64 3.50 -5.83
CA MET A 197 -7.95 2.29 -6.57
C MET A 197 -9.44 2.19 -6.84
N THR A 198 -9.77 1.96 -8.11
CA THR A 198 -11.16 1.73 -8.54
C THR A 198 -11.35 0.25 -8.83
N GLY A 199 -12.31 -0.39 -8.15
CA GLY A 199 -12.72 -1.75 -8.41
C GLY A 199 -13.47 -1.87 -9.74
N LYS A 200 -13.40 -3.04 -10.39
CA LYS A 200 -14.22 -3.36 -11.58
C LYS A 200 -15.71 -3.35 -11.25
N ASN A 201 -16.53 -2.96 -12.20
CA ASN A 201 -17.98 -2.96 -12.04
C ASN A 201 -18.65 -4.30 -12.42
N GLY A 202 -17.92 -5.22 -13.04
CA GLY A 202 -18.46 -6.44 -13.62
C GLY A 202 -18.93 -6.29 -15.06
N ASP A 203 -19.16 -7.42 -15.74
CA ASP A 203 -19.58 -7.47 -17.14
C ASP A 203 -21.08 -7.20 -17.25
N LEU A 204 -21.47 -6.23 -18.11
CA LEU A 204 -22.87 -5.86 -18.37
C LEU A 204 -23.54 -6.71 -19.44
N THR A 205 -22.80 -7.58 -20.15
CA THR A 205 -23.29 -8.30 -21.35
C THR A 205 -23.38 -9.80 -21.15
N LYS A 206 -22.44 -10.39 -20.44
CA LYS A 206 -22.33 -11.83 -20.25
C LYS A 206 -21.76 -12.20 -18.89
N ARG A 207 -21.95 -13.46 -18.51
CA ARG A 207 -21.32 -14.03 -17.34
C ARG A 207 -19.85 -14.32 -17.64
N GLN A 208 -18.98 -13.93 -16.74
CA GLN A 208 -17.56 -14.24 -16.76
C GLN A 208 -17.20 -15.06 -15.52
N PHE A 209 -16.31 -16.00 -15.70
CA PHE A 209 -15.77 -16.79 -14.60
C PHE A 209 -14.26 -16.96 -14.80
N GLY A 210 -13.50 -16.71 -13.76
CA GLY A 210 -12.05 -16.89 -13.71
C GLY A 210 -11.65 -17.69 -12.48
N LEU A 211 -10.70 -18.58 -12.65
CA LEU A 211 -10.05 -19.34 -11.59
C LEU A 211 -8.54 -19.17 -11.71
N GLY A 212 -7.87 -18.87 -10.63
CA GLY A 212 -6.41 -18.79 -10.54
C GLY A 212 -5.89 -19.62 -9.38
N ALA A 213 -4.67 -20.11 -9.52
CA ALA A 213 -3.93 -20.78 -8.47
C ALA A 213 -2.43 -20.52 -8.61
N ASN A 214 -1.76 -20.38 -7.48
CA ASN A 214 -0.30 -20.32 -7.38
C ASN A 214 0.18 -21.28 -6.27
N LEU A 215 1.44 -21.22 -5.87
CA LEU A 215 1.99 -22.13 -4.84
C LEU A 215 1.52 -21.83 -3.41
N MET A 216 0.68 -20.80 -3.20
CA MET A 216 0.23 -20.38 -1.87
C MET A 216 -1.28 -20.14 -1.78
N SER A 217 -1.90 -19.64 -2.85
CA SER A 217 -3.29 -19.20 -2.84
C SER A 217 -4.09 -19.69 -4.05
N THR A 218 -5.40 -19.67 -3.89
CA THR A 218 -6.37 -19.84 -4.97
C THR A 218 -7.29 -18.63 -5.02
N GLN A 219 -7.75 -18.28 -6.21
CA GLN A 219 -8.64 -17.13 -6.44
C GLN A 219 -9.74 -17.44 -7.41
N ILE A 220 -10.89 -16.83 -7.19
CA ILE A 220 -12.09 -16.94 -8.03
C ILE A 220 -12.54 -15.52 -8.37
N LEU A 221 -12.91 -15.31 -9.63
CA LEU A 221 -13.56 -14.10 -10.11
C LEU A 221 -14.86 -14.49 -10.82
N TYR A 222 -15.94 -13.86 -10.43
CA TYR A 222 -17.24 -14.04 -11.08
C TYR A 222 -17.85 -12.68 -11.40
N GLU A 223 -18.28 -12.49 -12.64
CA GLU A 223 -18.93 -11.30 -13.11
C GLU A 223 -20.23 -11.67 -13.85
N THR A 224 -21.29 -10.90 -13.65
CA THR A 224 -22.57 -11.16 -14.31
C THR A 224 -23.39 -9.88 -14.47
N PRO A 225 -24.10 -9.73 -15.61
CA PRO A 225 -25.14 -8.71 -15.70
C PRO A 225 -26.27 -9.02 -14.75
N ILE A 226 -26.89 -7.96 -14.20
CA ILE A 226 -28.09 -8.03 -13.36
C ILE A 226 -29.18 -7.10 -13.89
N ILE A 227 -30.32 -7.08 -13.24
CA ILE A 227 -31.46 -6.22 -13.58
C ILE A 227 -31.11 -4.73 -13.53
N LEU A 228 -31.93 -3.88 -14.14
CA LEU A 228 -31.80 -2.41 -14.16
C LEU A 228 -30.50 -1.90 -14.82
N GLY A 229 -30.04 -2.60 -15.84
CA GLY A 229 -28.81 -2.21 -16.55
C GLY A 229 -27.55 -2.31 -15.70
N GLY A 230 -27.58 -3.15 -14.67
CA GLY A 230 -26.51 -3.27 -13.71
C GLY A 230 -25.61 -4.47 -13.92
N SER A 231 -24.57 -4.55 -13.11
CA SER A 231 -23.60 -5.66 -13.04
C SER A 231 -23.25 -6.02 -11.60
N TRP A 232 -22.84 -7.26 -11.41
CA TRP A 232 -22.32 -7.77 -10.16
C TRP A 232 -20.96 -8.42 -10.39
N LEU A 233 -20.00 -8.06 -9.55
CA LEU A 233 -18.68 -8.66 -9.47
C LEU A 233 -18.48 -9.26 -8.08
N LEU A 234 -17.96 -10.49 -8.05
CA LEU A 234 -17.49 -11.16 -6.84
C LEU A 234 -16.07 -11.66 -7.11
N SER A 235 -15.12 -11.25 -6.28
CA SER A 235 -13.76 -11.77 -6.26
C SER A 235 -13.45 -12.32 -4.88
N PHE A 236 -12.91 -13.53 -4.84
CA PHE A 236 -12.48 -14.17 -3.61
C PHE A 236 -11.11 -14.80 -3.81
N ARG A 237 -10.20 -14.60 -2.87
CA ARG A 237 -8.88 -15.22 -2.82
C ARG A 237 -8.65 -15.78 -1.42
N ARG A 238 -8.03 -16.96 -1.32
CA ARG A 238 -7.64 -17.57 -0.05
C ARG A 238 -6.34 -18.35 -0.20
N SER A 239 -5.43 -18.21 0.78
CA SER A 239 -4.31 -19.12 0.91
C SER A 239 -4.79 -20.48 1.44
N TYR A 240 -4.03 -21.53 1.13
CA TYR A 240 -4.31 -22.91 1.57
C TYR A 240 -3.19 -23.48 2.46
N SER A 241 -2.33 -22.61 2.96
CA SER A 241 -1.14 -22.98 3.75
C SER A 241 -1.46 -23.63 5.10
N ASP A 242 -2.67 -23.43 5.63
CA ASP A 242 -3.19 -24.12 6.81
C ASP A 242 -3.62 -25.57 6.57
N TYR A 243 -3.87 -25.96 5.31
CA TYR A 243 -4.21 -27.33 4.92
C TYR A 243 -3.05 -28.09 4.30
N MET A 244 -2.21 -27.38 3.52
CA MET A 244 -1.12 -27.99 2.79
C MET A 244 0.07 -27.03 2.73
N SER A 245 1.19 -27.44 3.35
CA SER A 245 2.44 -26.70 3.23
C SER A 245 3.04 -26.88 1.84
N SER A 246 3.50 -25.81 1.22
CA SER A 246 4.27 -25.84 -0.01
C SER A 246 5.71 -25.43 0.28
N PRO A 247 6.71 -25.88 -0.52
CA PRO A 247 8.09 -25.42 -0.36
C PRO A 247 8.24 -23.90 -0.48
N PHE A 248 7.31 -23.26 -1.15
CA PHE A 248 7.26 -21.80 -1.23
C PHE A 248 6.79 -21.20 0.10
N PHE A 249 5.73 -21.72 0.71
CA PHE A 249 5.26 -21.29 2.03
C PHE A 249 6.33 -21.49 3.11
N GLU A 250 7.00 -22.65 3.13
CA GLU A 250 8.06 -22.94 4.09
C GLU A 250 9.17 -21.91 4.04
N LYS A 251 9.67 -21.58 2.84
CA LYS A 251 10.68 -20.53 2.67
C LYS A 251 10.22 -19.14 3.10
N MET A 252 8.95 -18.80 2.81
CA MET A 252 8.39 -17.52 3.23
C MET A 252 8.25 -17.45 4.74
N TYR A 253 7.83 -18.54 5.37
CA TYR A 253 7.68 -18.63 6.81
C TYR A 253 9.05 -18.51 7.53
N GLU A 254 10.06 -19.29 7.08
CA GLU A 254 11.45 -19.18 7.56
C GLU A 254 11.96 -17.74 7.47
N PHE A 255 11.70 -17.07 6.36
CA PHE A 255 12.10 -15.68 6.15
C PHE A 255 11.45 -14.72 7.14
N VAL A 256 10.15 -14.87 7.40
CA VAL A 256 9.38 -13.96 8.27
C VAL A 256 9.71 -14.17 9.74
N THR A 257 9.89 -15.42 10.16
CA THR A 257 10.13 -15.77 11.58
C THR A 257 11.60 -15.73 11.98
N GLY A 258 12.51 -15.67 11.01
CA GLY A 258 13.96 -15.75 11.25
C GLY A 258 14.42 -17.14 11.71
N ASP A 259 13.54 -18.14 11.72
CA ASP A 259 13.86 -19.52 12.08
C ASP A 259 14.37 -20.26 10.84
N ASP A 260 15.66 -20.57 10.75
CA ASP A 260 16.28 -21.36 9.70
C ASP A 260 15.75 -22.80 9.60
N GLU A 261 14.87 -23.21 10.51
CA GLU A 261 14.29 -24.55 10.54
C GLU A 261 12.77 -24.49 10.78
N VAL A 262 11.98 -24.65 9.73
CA VAL A 262 10.62 -25.21 9.91
C VAL A 262 10.82 -26.63 10.42
N PRO A 263 10.43 -26.95 11.66
CA PRO A 263 10.65 -28.29 12.16
C PRO A 263 9.68 -29.24 11.47
N THR A 264 10.13 -29.86 10.40
CA THR A 264 9.55 -31.10 9.93
C THR A 264 9.95 -32.17 10.94
N ASN A 265 8.99 -32.54 11.79
CA ASN A 265 9.05 -33.73 12.69
C ASN A 265 10.45 -34.15 13.19
N ASN A 266 10.75 -33.88 14.47
CA ASN A 266 11.81 -34.48 15.22
C ASN A 266 13.27 -34.16 14.88
N ARG A 267 13.75 -32.94 15.18
CA ARG A 267 15.19 -32.73 15.36
C ARG A 267 15.51 -32.42 16.81
N ARG A 268 16.30 -33.33 17.41
CA ARG A 268 16.92 -33.14 18.72
C ARG A 268 18.03 -32.08 18.61
N ARG A 269 17.89 -30.93 19.28
CA ARG A 269 19.07 -30.12 19.63
C ARG A 269 19.74 -30.78 20.81
N VAL A 270 20.80 -31.51 20.57
CA VAL A 270 21.69 -32.04 21.61
C VAL A 270 22.85 -31.05 21.75
N ASN A 271 23.00 -30.43 22.90
CA ASN A 271 24.24 -29.71 23.21
C ASN A 271 25.34 -30.77 23.46
N PRO A 272 26.37 -30.88 22.59
CA PRO A 272 27.36 -31.96 22.69
C PRO A 272 28.29 -31.85 23.92
N ASN A 273 28.17 -30.80 24.73
CA ASN A 273 29.05 -30.53 25.86
C ASN A 273 28.43 -30.72 27.24
N ASN A 274 27.16 -31.14 27.33
CA ASN A 274 26.49 -31.39 28.61
C ASN A 274 25.88 -32.78 28.62
N GLU A 275 26.51 -33.73 29.30
CA GLU A 275 26.01 -35.11 29.48
C GLU A 275 24.68 -35.19 30.30
N ASP A 276 24.25 -34.09 30.94
CA ASP A 276 23.04 -34.00 31.77
C ASP A 276 21.87 -33.20 31.10
N ASP A 277 22.04 -32.65 29.93
CA ASP A 277 20.95 -31.98 29.22
C ASP A 277 20.06 -33.01 28.48
N GLU A 278 18.98 -33.41 29.16
CA GLU A 278 17.92 -34.18 28.53
C GLU A 278 17.35 -33.38 27.35
N ALA A 279 17.40 -34.01 26.19
CA ALA A 279 16.99 -33.37 24.91
C ALA A 279 15.56 -32.81 25.00
N PHE A 280 15.42 -31.48 24.89
CA PHE A 280 14.15 -30.84 24.71
C PHE A 280 13.67 -31.08 23.27
N GLN A 281 12.50 -31.67 23.10
CA GLN A 281 11.85 -31.78 21.81
C GLN A 281 10.97 -30.52 21.64
N GLN A 282 11.27 -29.68 20.66
CA GLN A 282 10.45 -28.55 20.31
C GLN A 282 9.62 -28.94 19.09
N GLN A 283 8.30 -28.87 19.23
CA GLN A 283 7.38 -28.98 18.11
C GLN A 283 6.78 -27.59 17.82
N ILE A 284 6.84 -27.15 16.59
CA ILE A 284 6.19 -25.91 16.13
C ILE A 284 5.10 -26.33 15.15
N PHE A 285 3.90 -25.81 15.35
CA PHE A 285 2.73 -26.08 14.50
C PHE A 285 2.18 -24.76 13.95
N PRO A 286 2.91 -24.06 13.04
CA PRO A 286 2.41 -22.83 12.49
C PRO A 286 1.21 -23.10 11.58
N LYS A 287 0.12 -22.42 11.87
CA LYS A 287 -1.07 -22.39 11.00
C LYS A 287 -1.26 -20.96 10.53
N PHE A 288 -1.06 -20.76 9.26
CA PHE A 288 -1.27 -19.46 8.63
C PHE A 288 -2.26 -19.58 7.49
N TYR A 289 -3.17 -18.61 7.40
CA TYR A 289 -3.97 -18.39 6.19
C TYR A 289 -4.40 -16.93 6.10
N PHE A 290 -4.64 -16.51 4.86
CA PHE A 290 -5.28 -15.23 4.58
C PHE A 290 -6.43 -15.41 3.58
N TYR A 291 -7.32 -14.44 3.54
CA TYR A 291 -8.35 -14.35 2.51
C TYR A 291 -8.67 -12.90 2.17
N ASP A 292 -9.15 -12.69 0.93
CA ASP A 292 -9.73 -11.44 0.45
C ASP A 292 -11.07 -11.71 -0.20
N LEU A 293 -11.99 -10.82 0.06
CA LEU A 293 -13.30 -10.74 -0.58
C LEU A 293 -13.51 -9.34 -1.13
N HIS A 294 -13.76 -9.21 -2.41
CA HIS A 294 -14.25 -7.97 -3.01
C HIS A 294 -15.56 -8.25 -3.71
N ASN A 295 -16.60 -7.51 -3.34
CA ASN A 295 -17.94 -7.62 -3.89
C ASN A 295 -18.42 -6.25 -4.32
N LYS A 296 -18.83 -6.10 -5.58
CA LYS A 296 -19.31 -4.82 -6.11
C LYS A 296 -20.57 -5.02 -6.95
N VAL A 297 -21.58 -4.25 -6.65
CA VAL A 297 -22.84 -4.19 -7.39
C VAL A 297 -22.99 -2.78 -7.94
N THR A 298 -23.26 -2.66 -9.23
CA THR A 298 -23.47 -1.38 -9.90
C THR A 298 -24.81 -1.39 -10.62
N PHE A 299 -25.57 -0.32 -10.50
CA PHE A 299 -26.86 -0.08 -11.16
C PHE A 299 -26.81 1.20 -11.96
N THR A 300 -27.39 1.19 -13.16
CA THR A 300 -27.57 2.36 -14.01
C THR A 300 -29.07 2.51 -14.34
N PRO A 301 -29.89 2.99 -13.36
CA PRO A 301 -31.34 3.02 -13.51
C PRO A 301 -31.84 3.97 -14.61
N GLY A 302 -30.96 4.84 -15.11
CA GLY A 302 -31.23 5.78 -16.21
C GLY A 302 -29.93 6.28 -16.84
N ASN A 303 -30.03 7.28 -17.71
CA ASN A 303 -28.86 7.84 -18.38
C ASN A 303 -28.09 8.86 -17.54
N SER A 304 -28.61 9.25 -16.39
CA SER A 304 -28.01 10.29 -15.53
C SER A 304 -27.56 9.79 -14.18
N ASP A 305 -27.89 8.53 -13.84
CA ASP A 305 -27.62 7.96 -12.53
C ASP A 305 -26.77 6.71 -12.63
N VAL A 306 -25.73 6.65 -11.76
CA VAL A 306 -24.98 5.43 -11.49
C VAL A 306 -24.93 5.25 -9.96
N ILE A 307 -25.33 4.09 -9.50
CA ILE A 307 -25.30 3.73 -8.08
C ILE A 307 -24.43 2.49 -7.94
N SER A 308 -23.41 2.54 -7.10
CA SER A 308 -22.55 1.40 -6.81
C SER A 308 -22.40 1.15 -5.33
N LEU A 309 -22.53 -0.12 -4.94
CA LEU A 309 -22.24 -0.63 -3.62
C LEU A 309 -21.00 -1.52 -3.72
N SER A 310 -19.94 -1.16 -3.01
CA SER A 310 -18.70 -1.94 -2.94
C SER A 310 -18.45 -2.40 -1.51
N MET A 311 -18.00 -3.64 -1.36
CA MET A 311 -17.61 -4.24 -0.09
C MET A 311 -16.25 -4.91 -0.25
N TYR A 312 -15.37 -4.69 0.70
CA TYR A 312 -14.05 -5.31 0.76
C TYR A 312 -13.80 -5.87 2.16
N GLY A 313 -13.23 -7.07 2.22
CA GLY A 313 -12.74 -7.67 3.45
C GLY A 313 -11.50 -8.49 3.18
N GLY A 314 -10.44 -8.23 3.94
CA GLY A 314 -9.18 -8.97 3.91
C GLY A 314 -8.75 -9.27 5.33
N ARG A 315 -8.31 -10.52 5.60
CA ARG A 315 -7.90 -10.94 6.94
C ARG A 315 -6.80 -11.99 6.87
N ASP A 316 -5.86 -11.85 7.79
CA ASP A 316 -4.79 -12.80 8.08
C ASP A 316 -5.00 -13.44 9.42
N PHE A 317 -4.62 -14.69 9.51
CA PHE A 317 -4.61 -15.45 10.75
C PHE A 317 -3.32 -16.24 10.86
N LEU A 318 -2.57 -16.07 11.96
CA LEU A 318 -1.39 -16.82 12.30
C LEU A 318 -1.55 -17.41 13.70
N ASN A 319 -1.37 -18.71 13.82
CA ASN A 319 -1.22 -19.40 15.10
C ASN A 319 0.13 -20.11 15.12
N GLU A 320 0.95 -19.80 16.09
CA GLU A 320 2.23 -20.44 16.36
C GLU A 320 2.18 -21.09 17.75
N SER A 321 2.07 -22.40 17.78
CA SER A 321 2.14 -23.15 19.03
C SER A 321 3.46 -23.89 19.11
N ARG A 322 4.23 -23.60 20.16
CA ARG A 322 5.52 -24.24 20.44
C ARG A 322 5.40 -25.12 21.67
N GLU A 323 5.59 -26.41 21.50
CA GLU A 323 5.61 -27.36 22.61
C GLU A 323 7.06 -27.76 22.91
N THR A 324 7.46 -27.62 24.18
CA THR A 324 8.78 -28.00 24.66
C THR A 324 8.62 -28.98 25.80
N GLU A 325 9.03 -30.23 25.62
CA GLU A 325 9.02 -31.24 26.65
C GLU A 325 10.35 -31.27 27.42
N GLY A 326 10.28 -31.25 28.76
CA GLY A 326 11.43 -31.36 29.65
C GLY A 326 11.13 -32.26 30.86
N VAL A 327 12.14 -32.85 31.41
CA VAL A 327 12.00 -33.68 32.62
C VAL A 327 12.48 -32.90 33.82
N ARG A 328 11.59 -32.68 34.79
CA ARG A 328 11.93 -32.03 36.05
C ARG A 328 12.23 -33.10 37.10
N ARG A 329 13.47 -33.12 37.62
CA ARG A 329 13.82 -33.93 38.80
C ARG A 329 13.31 -33.22 40.06
N ARG A 330 12.43 -33.84 40.83
CA ARG A 330 12.10 -33.33 42.16
C ARG A 330 13.35 -33.41 43.03
N PRO A 331 13.82 -32.33 43.67
CA PRO A 331 14.86 -32.44 44.67
C PRO A 331 14.37 -33.38 45.75
N GLY A 332 15.07 -34.50 45.96
CA GLY A 332 14.75 -35.42 47.05
C GLY A 332 14.86 -34.67 48.37
N GLY A 333 13.76 -34.53 49.11
CA GLY A 333 13.80 -34.09 50.51
C GLY A 333 14.67 -35.07 51.28
N GLY A 334 15.67 -34.55 52.02
CA GLY A 334 16.65 -35.31 52.74
C GLY A 334 16.02 -36.23 53.81
N GLY A 335 15.57 -37.40 53.38
CA GLY A 335 15.09 -38.51 54.19
C GLY A 335 15.43 -39.81 53.48
N PHE A 336 16.05 -40.70 54.16
CA PHE A 336 16.47 -42.03 53.71
C PHE A 336 15.32 -42.78 53.02
N GLY A 337 15.42 -43.02 51.70
CA GLY A 337 14.60 -43.99 51.00
C GLY A 337 13.56 -43.44 49.99
N GLY A 338 13.51 -42.15 49.64
CA GLY A 338 12.59 -41.62 48.66
C GLY A 338 13.26 -41.49 47.26
N GLY A 339 12.93 -42.40 46.34
CA GLY A 339 13.30 -42.29 44.94
C GLY A 339 12.75 -40.97 44.35
N GLY A 340 13.61 -40.08 43.89
CA GLY A 340 13.23 -38.85 43.18
C GLY A 340 12.46 -39.22 41.91
N GLY A 341 11.16 -38.93 41.88
CA GLY A 341 10.36 -39.18 40.72
C GLY A 341 10.69 -38.16 39.60
N GLN A 342 10.97 -38.63 38.44
CA GLN A 342 11.03 -37.81 37.25
C GLN A 342 9.59 -37.44 36.85
N GLN A 343 9.36 -36.15 36.60
CA GLN A 343 8.08 -35.64 36.12
C GLN A 343 8.31 -34.92 34.81
N THR A 344 7.67 -35.43 33.75
CA THR A 344 7.65 -34.73 32.47
C THR A 344 6.85 -33.46 32.64
N VAL A 345 7.42 -32.35 32.20
CA VAL A 345 6.78 -31.03 32.15
C VAL A 345 6.76 -30.59 30.68
N THR A 346 5.57 -30.39 30.15
CA THR A 346 5.40 -29.81 28.83
C THR A 346 5.13 -28.32 28.98
N ARG A 347 5.98 -27.49 28.40
CA ARG A 347 5.78 -26.05 28.30
C ARG A 347 5.18 -25.75 26.96
N ILE A 348 4.07 -25.01 26.94
CA ILE A 348 3.37 -24.58 25.74
C ILE A 348 3.47 -23.05 25.66
N ASP A 349 3.94 -22.56 24.54
CA ASP A 349 3.98 -21.15 24.18
C ASP A 349 3.09 -21.00 22.93
N ASP A 350 1.88 -20.48 23.12
CA ASP A 350 0.84 -20.37 22.09
C ASP A 350 0.68 -18.91 21.72
N ASN A 351 1.07 -18.55 20.48
CA ASN A 351 0.99 -17.21 19.93
C ASN A 351 -0.08 -17.18 18.85
N ASN A 352 -1.04 -16.27 18.97
CA ASN A 352 -2.08 -16.05 18.00
C ASN A 352 -2.02 -14.59 17.52
N THR A 353 -1.99 -14.39 16.22
CA THR A 353 -2.08 -13.08 15.61
C THR A 353 -3.16 -13.08 14.54
N ASP A 354 -4.04 -12.11 14.59
CA ASP A 354 -5.17 -11.97 13.68
C ASP A 354 -5.28 -10.49 13.29
N TRP A 355 -5.24 -10.17 12.01
CA TRP A 355 -5.38 -8.78 11.56
C TRP A 355 -6.11 -8.69 10.23
N GLY A 356 -6.76 -7.54 9.99
CA GLY A 356 -7.44 -7.35 8.72
C GLY A 356 -8.25 -6.07 8.61
N ASN A 357 -8.75 -5.84 7.41
CA ASN A 357 -9.64 -4.74 7.08
C ASN A 357 -11.03 -5.24 6.70
N LEU A 358 -12.03 -4.44 7.03
CA LEU A 358 -13.40 -4.57 6.51
C LEU A 358 -13.86 -3.19 6.07
N GLY A 359 -14.40 -3.08 4.86
CA GLY A 359 -14.89 -1.82 4.34
C GLY A 359 -16.14 -1.98 3.49
N MET A 360 -16.94 -0.92 3.43
CA MET A 360 -18.05 -0.78 2.49
C MET A 360 -18.16 0.66 2.00
N SER A 361 -18.58 0.83 0.77
CA SER A 361 -18.92 2.15 0.22
C SER A 361 -20.18 2.10 -0.62
N LEU A 362 -20.97 3.16 -0.51
CA LEU A 362 -22.13 3.43 -1.35
C LEU A 362 -21.88 4.74 -2.09
N ARG A 363 -21.84 4.66 -3.41
CA ARG A 363 -21.60 5.80 -4.29
C ARG A 363 -22.83 6.02 -5.15
N TRP A 364 -23.27 7.28 -5.25
CA TRP A 364 -24.27 7.73 -6.19
C TRP A 364 -23.70 8.89 -6.99
N ASN A 365 -23.61 8.71 -8.30
CA ASN A 365 -23.26 9.75 -9.26
C ASN A 365 -24.50 10.17 -10.00
N HIS A 366 -24.74 11.49 -10.05
CA HIS A 366 -25.86 12.08 -10.77
C HIS A 366 -25.40 13.22 -11.67
N ARG A 367 -25.84 13.19 -12.91
CA ARG A 367 -25.61 14.25 -13.86
C ARG A 367 -26.86 15.12 -13.98
N TRP A 368 -26.83 16.30 -13.36
CA TRP A 368 -27.94 17.27 -13.38
C TRP A 368 -28.12 17.92 -14.75
N THR A 369 -27.00 18.31 -15.37
CA THR A 369 -26.95 18.92 -16.69
C THR A 369 -25.69 18.39 -17.42
N ASP A 370 -25.55 18.79 -18.68
CA ASP A 370 -24.32 18.47 -19.45
C ASP A 370 -23.06 19.13 -18.88
N ARG A 371 -23.19 20.06 -17.93
CA ARG A 371 -22.09 20.81 -17.34
C ARG A 371 -21.94 20.64 -15.83
N PHE A 372 -22.92 20.00 -15.19
CA PHE A 372 -22.93 19.88 -13.74
C PHE A 372 -23.24 18.46 -13.29
N SER A 373 -22.37 17.89 -12.51
CA SER A 373 -22.52 16.56 -11.89
C SER A 373 -22.19 16.59 -10.42
N THR A 374 -22.79 15.66 -9.68
CA THR A 374 -22.60 15.46 -8.26
C THR A 374 -22.30 14.00 -7.99
N GLN A 375 -21.32 13.73 -7.14
CA GLN A 375 -21.07 12.43 -6.55
C GLN A 375 -21.32 12.51 -5.05
N ALA A 376 -22.23 11.68 -4.53
CA ALA A 376 -22.37 11.42 -3.11
C ALA A 376 -21.74 10.05 -2.78
N LEU A 377 -20.85 10.03 -1.81
CA LEU A 377 -20.13 8.84 -1.37
C LEU A 377 -20.26 8.70 0.14
N TYR A 378 -20.80 7.58 0.59
CA TYR A 378 -20.67 7.14 1.97
C TYR A 378 -19.70 5.97 2.03
N SER A 379 -18.72 6.01 2.93
CA SER A 379 -17.79 4.92 3.16
C SER A 379 -17.63 4.64 4.64
N ALA A 380 -17.42 3.37 4.97
CA ALA A 380 -17.08 2.92 6.31
C ALA A 380 -15.96 1.88 6.20
N SER A 381 -14.92 2.04 6.99
CA SER A 381 -13.77 1.15 7.04
C SER A 381 -13.38 0.84 8.47
N THR A 382 -12.91 -0.37 8.71
CA THR A 382 -12.40 -0.80 10.00
C THR A 382 -11.14 -1.63 9.77
N PHE A 383 -10.12 -1.37 10.54
CA PHE A 383 -8.93 -2.20 10.70
C PHE A 383 -8.93 -2.71 12.14
N ASN A 384 -8.62 -3.99 12.34
CA ASN A 384 -8.32 -4.57 13.64
C ASN A 384 -7.09 -5.46 13.54
N SER A 385 -6.31 -5.48 14.61
CA SER A 385 -5.18 -6.38 14.82
C SER A 385 -5.19 -6.84 16.27
N ASP A 386 -5.30 -8.14 16.46
CA ASP A 386 -5.33 -8.78 17.77
C ASP A 386 -4.13 -9.72 17.88
N TYR A 387 -3.34 -9.56 18.94
CA TYR A 387 -2.23 -10.43 19.28
C TYR A 387 -2.44 -11.01 20.67
N GLY A 388 -2.30 -12.33 20.81
CA GLY A 388 -2.38 -13.02 22.09
C GLY A 388 -1.22 -14.01 22.26
N ARG A 389 -0.53 -13.95 23.39
CA ARG A 389 0.48 -14.93 23.77
C ARG A 389 0.14 -15.57 25.11
N HIS A 390 0.06 -16.88 25.10
CA HIS A 390 -0.25 -17.67 26.30
C HIS A 390 0.82 -18.71 26.55
N LEU A 391 1.59 -18.49 27.64
CA LEU A 391 2.65 -19.37 28.08
C LEU A 391 2.19 -20.14 29.33
N TYR A 392 2.11 -21.47 29.25
CA TYR A 392 1.69 -22.31 30.35
C TYR A 392 2.43 -23.64 30.35
N SER A 393 2.37 -24.37 31.49
CA SER A 393 3.05 -25.66 31.66
C SER A 393 2.07 -26.72 32.11
N ILE A 394 2.11 -27.88 31.45
CA ILE A 394 1.37 -29.09 31.84
C ILE A 394 2.30 -30.02 32.62
N GLY A 395 1.84 -30.56 33.74
CA GLY A 395 2.61 -31.53 34.54
C GLY A 395 3.57 -30.91 35.56
N GLY A 396 3.56 -29.61 35.77
CA GLY A 396 4.39 -28.96 36.82
C GLY A 396 3.80 -27.61 37.20
N GLY A 397 3.78 -27.24 38.50
CA GLY A 397 3.29 -25.96 38.97
C GLY A 397 4.13 -24.77 38.40
N GLY A 398 4.03 -24.52 37.11
CA GLY A 398 4.65 -23.39 36.42
C GLY A 398 3.75 -22.14 36.50
N ARG A 399 4.37 -20.97 36.44
CA ARG A 399 3.61 -19.72 36.26
C ARG A 399 3.05 -19.68 34.85
N THR A 400 1.75 -19.38 34.71
CA THR A 400 1.15 -19.00 33.43
C THR A 400 1.48 -17.55 33.20
N PHE A 401 1.73 -17.20 31.92
CA PHE A 401 1.86 -15.83 31.46
C PHE A 401 0.93 -15.67 30.30
N LYS A 402 0.14 -14.59 30.30
CA LYS A 402 -0.74 -14.25 29.21
C LYS A 402 -0.62 -12.76 28.92
N ILE A 403 -0.51 -12.40 27.67
CA ILE A 403 -0.60 -11.03 27.17
C ILE A 403 -1.55 -11.02 26.00
N ASP A 404 -2.48 -10.09 26.02
CA ASP A 404 -3.38 -9.78 24.90
C ASP A 404 -3.17 -8.32 24.52
N GLU A 405 -3.06 -8.08 23.23
CA GLU A 405 -2.90 -6.76 22.61
C GLU A 405 -3.96 -6.61 21.53
N SER A 406 -4.72 -5.53 21.55
CA SER A 406 -5.73 -5.20 20.53
C SER A 406 -5.50 -3.79 20.00
N ASN A 407 -5.52 -3.64 18.69
CA ASN A 407 -5.28 -2.39 18.01
C ASN A 407 -6.30 -2.22 16.87
N GLY A 408 -6.87 -1.03 16.75
CA GLY A 408 -7.83 -0.80 15.69
C GLY A 408 -7.99 0.66 15.27
N ALA A 409 -8.44 0.81 14.03
CA ALA A 409 -8.82 2.09 13.45
C ALA A 409 -10.19 1.96 12.76
N LYS A 410 -11.06 2.94 12.96
CA LYS A 410 -12.40 3.02 12.36
C LYS A 410 -12.55 4.36 11.67
N ASP A 411 -13.15 4.34 10.48
CA ASP A 411 -13.44 5.50 9.66
C ASP A 411 -14.86 5.40 9.12
N LYS A 412 -15.63 6.48 9.27
CA LYS A 412 -16.93 6.62 8.65
C LYS A 412 -16.99 8.00 8.01
N SER A 413 -17.08 8.02 6.69
CA SER A 413 -17.02 9.25 5.92
C SER A 413 -18.25 9.42 5.03
N PHE A 414 -18.71 10.65 4.93
CA PHE A 414 -19.66 11.07 3.92
C PHE A 414 -19.06 12.22 3.12
N ARG A 415 -19.01 12.09 1.80
CA ARG A 415 -18.45 13.07 0.89
C ARG A 415 -19.44 13.42 -0.21
N LEU A 416 -19.54 14.71 -0.49
CA LEU A 416 -20.32 15.25 -1.60
C LEU A 416 -19.40 16.06 -2.49
N ASP A 417 -19.09 15.54 -3.65
CA ASP A 417 -18.22 16.14 -4.65
C ASP A 417 -19.06 16.68 -5.82
N ASN A 418 -18.82 17.92 -6.23
CA ASN A 418 -19.51 18.55 -7.35
C ASN A 418 -18.48 19.00 -8.38
N VAL A 419 -18.78 18.77 -9.66
CA VAL A 419 -17.97 19.21 -10.78
C VAL A 419 -18.83 20.10 -11.67
N LEU A 420 -18.38 21.35 -11.88
CA LEU A 420 -19.03 22.33 -12.73
C LEU A 420 -18.09 22.75 -13.86
N HIS A 421 -18.44 22.39 -15.08
CA HIS A 421 -17.83 22.95 -16.29
C HIS A 421 -18.46 24.33 -16.56
N ALA A 422 -17.94 25.37 -15.87
CA ALA A 422 -18.51 26.72 -15.95
C ALA A 422 -18.46 27.25 -17.40
N ASP A 423 -17.32 27.07 -18.06
CA ASP A 423 -17.12 27.31 -19.47
C ASP A 423 -16.01 26.44 -20.06
N ALA A 424 -15.49 26.75 -21.25
CA ALA A 424 -14.39 26.01 -21.90
C ALA A 424 -13.06 26.09 -21.18
N ASN A 425 -12.88 27.08 -20.31
CA ASN A 425 -11.62 27.37 -19.66
C ASN A 425 -11.62 27.05 -18.16
N HIS A 426 -12.79 26.93 -17.54
CA HIS A 426 -12.93 26.73 -16.10
C HIS A 426 -13.67 25.43 -15.76
N ILE A 427 -12.99 24.56 -15.02
CA ILE A 427 -13.57 23.37 -14.38
C ILE A 427 -13.45 23.57 -12.89
N ILE A 428 -14.59 23.81 -12.24
CA ILE A 428 -14.66 24.07 -10.81
C ILE A 428 -15.10 22.78 -10.09
N GLU A 429 -14.27 22.30 -9.19
CA GLU A 429 -14.55 21.19 -8.29
C GLU A 429 -14.76 21.73 -6.87
N PHE A 430 -15.87 21.38 -6.23
CA PHE A 430 -16.14 21.81 -4.87
C PHE A 430 -16.95 20.77 -4.12
N GLY A 431 -16.76 20.71 -2.82
CA GLY A 431 -17.47 19.71 -2.03
C GLY A 431 -17.30 19.87 -0.53
N LEU A 432 -17.96 18.94 0.14
CA LEU A 432 -17.87 18.79 1.60
C LEU A 432 -17.55 17.33 1.94
N GLU A 433 -16.85 17.13 3.03
CA GLU A 433 -16.56 15.81 3.59
C GLU A 433 -16.70 15.86 5.11
N THR A 434 -17.41 14.89 5.67
CA THR A 434 -17.42 14.66 7.12
C THR A 434 -16.80 13.28 7.38
N THR A 435 -15.87 13.20 8.31
CA THR A 435 -15.21 11.94 8.66
C THR A 435 -15.21 11.78 10.18
N ASN A 436 -15.74 10.67 10.66
CA ASN A 436 -15.60 10.25 12.05
C ASN A 436 -14.46 9.21 12.11
N LEU A 437 -13.36 9.57 12.80
CA LEU A 437 -12.21 8.71 13.01
C LEU A 437 -12.18 8.22 14.45
N GLY A 438 -11.93 6.94 14.66
CA GLY A 438 -11.74 6.36 15.97
C GLY A 438 -10.60 5.37 15.96
N THR A 439 -9.82 5.33 17.03
CA THR A 439 -8.74 4.36 17.25
C THR A 439 -8.83 3.80 18.66
N HIS A 440 -8.38 2.57 18.83
CA HIS A 440 -8.18 1.95 20.12
C HIS A 440 -6.88 1.17 20.14
N TYR A 441 -6.22 1.14 21.29
CA TYR A 441 -5.04 0.32 21.54
C TYR A 441 -5.03 -0.13 23.00
N ASP A 442 -5.22 -1.43 23.23
CA ASP A 442 -5.36 -2.04 24.52
C ASP A 442 -4.27 -3.10 24.73
N VAL A 443 -3.67 -3.12 25.91
CA VAL A 443 -2.73 -4.16 26.33
C VAL A 443 -3.12 -4.68 27.71
N ALA A 444 -3.42 -5.97 27.81
CA ALA A 444 -3.77 -6.65 29.04
C ALA A 444 -2.83 -7.81 29.36
N VAL A 445 -2.52 -8.02 30.65
CA VAL A 445 -1.69 -9.12 31.14
C VAL A 445 -2.46 -9.90 32.20
N TYR A 446 -2.36 -11.24 32.18
CA TYR A 446 -3.03 -12.15 33.11
C TYR A 446 -4.56 -12.01 33.20
N ASP A 447 -5.25 -11.83 32.06
CA ASP A 447 -6.71 -11.73 31.93
C ASP A 447 -7.39 -10.58 32.68
N SER A 448 -6.69 -9.83 33.55
CA SER A 448 -7.34 -8.86 34.44
C SER A 448 -6.52 -7.62 34.78
N VAL A 449 -5.27 -7.55 34.35
CA VAL A 449 -4.42 -6.37 34.57
C VAL A 449 -4.28 -5.65 33.23
N GLU A 450 -5.12 -4.65 33.05
CA GLU A 450 -5.00 -3.71 31.94
C GLU A 450 -3.79 -2.82 32.20
N ILE A 451 -2.83 -2.86 31.28
CA ILE A 451 -1.59 -2.06 31.36
C ILE A 451 -1.76 -0.76 30.59
N LEU A 452 -2.47 -0.82 29.47
CA LEU A 452 -2.69 0.30 28.57
C LEU A 452 -4.08 0.19 27.95
N ASP A 453 -4.82 1.29 27.96
CA ASP A 453 -6.09 1.48 27.26
C ASP A 453 -6.07 2.89 26.68
N LEU A 454 -5.95 2.99 25.35
CA LEU A 454 -5.94 4.25 24.61
C LEU A 454 -7.10 4.24 23.62
N GLU A 455 -8.15 4.98 23.91
CA GLU A 455 -9.25 5.21 22.99
C GLU A 455 -9.28 6.67 22.58
N SER A 456 -9.28 6.94 21.27
CA SER A 456 -9.34 8.30 20.73
C SER A 456 -10.33 8.37 19.57
N ASN A 457 -11.16 9.40 19.59
CA ASN A 457 -12.17 9.65 18.58
C ASN A 457 -12.21 11.13 18.20
N THR A 458 -12.35 11.41 16.91
CA THR A 458 -12.50 12.79 16.41
C THR A 458 -13.45 12.85 15.22
N MET A 459 -14.08 14.00 15.04
CA MET A 459 -14.86 14.30 13.85
C MET A 459 -14.18 15.40 13.05
N LEU A 460 -13.99 15.16 11.77
CA LEU A 460 -13.45 16.11 10.81
C LEU A 460 -14.57 16.61 9.90
N LEU A 461 -14.70 17.93 9.77
CA LEU A 461 -15.53 18.57 8.75
C LEU A 461 -14.63 19.33 7.79
N SER A 462 -14.72 19.01 6.52
CA SER A 462 -13.89 19.63 5.49
C SER A 462 -14.75 20.23 4.39
N LEU A 463 -14.34 21.41 3.93
CA LEU A 463 -14.86 22.05 2.72
C LEU A 463 -13.71 22.26 1.76
N TYR A 464 -13.93 22.06 0.48
CA TYR A 464 -12.91 22.33 -0.52
C TYR A 464 -13.50 22.98 -1.77
N LEU A 465 -12.64 23.75 -2.43
CA LEU A 465 -12.90 24.39 -3.72
C LEU A 465 -11.61 24.36 -4.53
N GLU A 466 -11.70 23.97 -5.80
CA GLU A 466 -10.57 23.99 -6.73
C GLU A 466 -11.08 24.43 -8.12
N ASP A 467 -10.36 25.36 -8.75
CA ASP A 467 -10.59 25.75 -10.15
C ASP A 467 -9.39 25.30 -11.01
N ARG A 468 -9.68 24.52 -12.02
CA ARG A 468 -8.74 24.24 -13.11
C ARG A 468 -8.99 25.22 -14.24
N TRP A 469 -8.19 26.27 -14.28
CA TRP A 469 -8.29 27.37 -15.22
C TRP A 469 -7.33 27.20 -16.39
N LYS A 470 -7.88 27.04 -17.57
CA LYS A 470 -7.13 27.02 -18.83
C LYS A 470 -6.88 28.45 -19.31
N VAL A 471 -5.83 29.08 -18.81
CA VAL A 471 -5.44 30.48 -19.10
C VAL A 471 -5.12 30.67 -20.57
N LEU A 472 -4.42 29.71 -21.16
CA LEU A 472 -4.09 29.63 -22.60
C LEU A 472 -4.36 28.18 -23.07
N PRO A 473 -4.50 27.95 -24.38
CA PRO A 473 -4.59 26.58 -24.88
C PRO A 473 -3.44 25.67 -24.43
N SER A 474 -2.28 26.25 -24.17
CA SER A 474 -1.07 25.54 -23.71
C SER A 474 -0.82 25.62 -22.22
N LEU A 475 -1.53 26.44 -21.44
CA LEU A 475 -1.28 26.70 -20.03
C LEU A 475 -2.54 26.47 -19.19
N THR A 476 -2.50 25.47 -18.32
CA THR A 476 -3.52 25.21 -17.31
C THR A 476 -2.95 25.54 -15.92
N ILE A 477 -3.71 26.25 -15.11
CA ILE A 477 -3.42 26.58 -13.71
C ILE A 477 -4.49 25.96 -12.84
N GLY A 478 -4.08 25.23 -11.80
CA GLY A 478 -4.95 24.73 -10.73
C GLY A 478 -4.80 25.58 -9.48
N MET A 479 -5.90 26.07 -8.92
CA MET A 479 -5.94 26.82 -7.66
C MET A 479 -6.98 26.19 -6.76
N GLY A 480 -6.54 25.66 -5.61
CA GLY A 480 -7.40 24.96 -4.68
C GLY A 480 -7.20 25.43 -3.23
N VAL A 481 -8.22 25.25 -2.45
CA VAL A 481 -8.18 25.41 -1.01
C VAL A 481 -9.05 24.36 -0.35
N ARG A 482 -8.55 23.78 0.73
CA ARG A 482 -9.32 22.91 1.63
C ARG A 482 -9.23 23.49 3.04
N ALA A 483 -10.37 23.62 3.70
CA ALA A 483 -10.46 23.98 5.11
C ALA A 483 -11.02 22.77 5.87
N THR A 484 -10.32 22.32 6.90
CA THR A 484 -10.73 21.19 7.75
C THR A 484 -10.83 21.68 9.18
N SER A 485 -12.01 21.48 9.80
CA SER A 485 -12.22 21.67 11.25
C SER A 485 -12.17 20.32 11.93
N GLN A 486 -11.47 20.25 13.07
CA GLN A 486 -11.41 19.08 13.94
C GLN A 486 -12.20 19.37 15.20
N THR A 487 -13.18 18.51 15.53
CA THR A 487 -14.04 18.66 16.70
C THR A 487 -14.06 17.36 17.52
N GLY A 488 -14.15 17.47 18.85
CA GLY A 488 -14.45 16.32 19.71
C GLY A 488 -15.89 15.85 19.54
N LEU A 489 -16.18 14.57 19.78
CA LEU A 489 -17.53 13.98 19.64
C LEU A 489 -18.59 14.63 20.57
N ASP A 490 -18.17 15.23 21.68
CA ASP A 490 -19.06 15.84 22.67
C ASP A 490 -19.70 17.16 22.20
N SER A 491 -19.19 17.76 21.12
CA SER A 491 -19.66 19.03 20.56
C SER A 491 -20.62 18.89 19.36
N LEU A 492 -21.20 17.74 19.15
CA LEU A 492 -21.94 17.33 17.92
C LEU A 492 -23.17 18.20 17.56
N PHE A 493 -23.65 19.09 18.42
CA PHE A 493 -24.86 19.86 18.18
C PHE A 493 -24.72 21.39 18.12
N ILE A 494 -23.53 21.93 18.45
CA ILE A 494 -23.25 23.37 18.31
C ILE A 494 -21.84 23.51 17.73
N MET A 495 -21.74 23.82 16.45
CA MET A 495 -20.48 24.24 15.85
C MET A 495 -20.03 25.54 16.54
N ASP A 496 -19.24 25.41 17.58
CA ASP A 496 -18.56 26.54 18.17
C ASP A 496 -17.29 26.81 17.36
N LEU A 497 -17.46 27.45 16.20
CA LEU A 497 -16.37 27.85 15.30
C LEU A 497 -15.30 28.74 15.99
N ALA A 498 -15.53 29.14 17.21
CA ALA A 498 -14.60 29.97 17.98
C ALA A 498 -13.60 29.14 18.80
N THR A 499 -13.87 27.86 19.07
CA THR A 499 -13.00 26.96 19.86
C THR A 499 -12.33 25.88 19.02
N ASP A 500 -12.85 25.59 17.81
CA ASP A 500 -12.33 24.54 16.95
C ASP A 500 -11.15 25.05 16.11
N SER A 501 -10.08 24.26 16.06
CA SER A 501 -8.94 24.54 15.18
C SER A 501 -9.32 24.31 13.72
N VAL A 502 -9.16 25.32 12.87
CA VAL A 502 -9.40 25.23 11.43
C VAL A 502 -8.07 25.19 10.70
N PHE A 503 -7.82 24.10 9.98
CA PHE A 503 -6.62 23.85 9.20
C PHE A 503 -6.87 24.19 7.73
N ILE A 504 -6.15 25.18 7.22
CA ILE A 504 -6.31 25.69 5.85
C ILE A 504 -5.19 25.14 4.96
N SER A 505 -5.55 24.44 3.90
CA SER A 505 -4.64 23.80 2.94
C SER A 505 -4.75 24.46 1.56
N PRO A 506 -4.04 25.56 1.29
CA PRO A 506 -3.96 26.13 -0.06
C PRO A 506 -3.14 25.23 -0.97
N ARG A 507 -3.53 25.17 -2.24
CA ARG A 507 -2.85 24.37 -3.27
C ARG A 507 -2.79 25.14 -4.56
N PHE A 508 -1.66 25.03 -5.24
CA PHE A 508 -1.42 25.62 -6.54
C PHE A 508 -0.72 24.62 -7.43
N SER A 509 -1.13 24.57 -8.69
CA SER A 509 -0.46 23.76 -9.71
C SER A 509 -0.49 24.46 -11.04
N PHE A 510 0.45 24.12 -11.91
CA PHE A 510 0.42 24.53 -13.29
C PHE A 510 0.96 23.44 -14.20
N ASN A 511 0.44 23.42 -15.42
CA ASN A 511 0.96 22.61 -16.52
C ASN A 511 1.04 23.48 -17.77
N TRP A 512 2.26 23.63 -18.30
CA TRP A 512 2.55 24.42 -19.48
C TRP A 512 3.11 23.55 -20.59
N ASN A 513 2.31 23.33 -21.63
CA ASN A 513 2.69 22.60 -22.83
C ASN A 513 3.45 23.52 -23.79
N ILE A 514 4.70 23.21 -24.10
CA ILE A 514 5.57 23.95 -25.00
C ILE A 514 5.71 23.17 -26.30
N GLY A 515 4.87 23.54 -27.29
CA GLY A 515 4.73 22.74 -28.51
C GLY A 515 4.04 21.38 -28.26
N ASP A 516 4.30 20.42 -29.15
CA ASP A 516 3.56 19.14 -29.16
C ASP A 516 4.14 18.06 -28.22
N HIS A 517 5.34 18.27 -27.71
CA HIS A 517 6.10 17.21 -27.02
C HIS A 517 6.62 17.59 -25.65
N PHE A 518 6.83 18.87 -25.38
CA PHE A 518 7.38 19.32 -24.10
C PHE A 518 6.30 19.87 -23.18
N SER A 519 6.41 19.57 -21.90
CA SER A 519 5.63 20.25 -20.86
C SER A 519 6.46 20.53 -19.62
N ILE A 520 6.15 21.64 -18.97
CA ILE A 520 6.66 22.03 -17.67
C ILE A 520 5.50 21.96 -16.70
N LYS A 521 5.70 21.28 -15.58
CA LYS A 521 4.68 21.11 -14.55
C LYS A 521 5.21 21.55 -13.20
N GLY A 522 4.38 22.14 -12.37
CA GLY A 522 4.74 22.46 -11.00
C GLY A 522 3.56 22.41 -10.07
N ALA A 523 3.83 22.13 -8.81
CA ALA A 523 2.83 22.14 -7.74
C ALA A 523 3.45 22.64 -6.44
N TRP A 524 2.62 23.35 -5.68
CA TRP A 524 2.87 23.76 -4.31
C TRP A 524 1.58 23.56 -3.50
N GLY A 525 1.70 23.14 -2.23
CA GLY A 525 0.52 23.04 -1.39
C GLY A 525 0.83 22.55 0.02
N ASN A 526 -0.11 22.84 0.93
CA ASN A 526 -0.08 22.43 2.32
C ASN A 526 -1.07 21.28 2.57
N TYR A 527 -0.71 20.37 3.45
CA TYR A 527 -1.44 19.14 3.76
C TYR A 527 -1.42 18.89 5.26
N PHE A 528 -2.47 18.29 5.80
CA PHE A 528 -2.58 17.91 7.22
C PHE A 528 -2.96 16.45 7.38
N GLN A 529 -2.50 15.83 8.46
CA GLN A 529 -2.82 14.44 8.84
C GLN A 529 -3.34 14.39 10.26
N PHE A 530 -4.46 13.69 10.47
CA PHE A 530 -5.18 13.63 11.74
C PHE A 530 -5.20 12.23 12.37
N ILE A 531 -4.57 11.24 11.75
CA ILE A 531 -4.43 9.88 12.26
C ILE A 531 -3.03 9.36 11.92
N ASN A 532 -2.34 8.85 12.91
CA ASN A 532 -0.95 8.41 12.82
C ASN A 532 -0.84 6.92 13.16
N ASN A 533 0.03 6.21 12.47
CA ASN A 533 0.47 4.88 12.84
C ASN A 533 1.80 4.99 13.57
N ILE A 534 1.82 4.61 14.83
CA ILE A 534 2.98 4.65 15.70
C ILE A 534 3.66 3.29 15.63
N VAL A 535 4.93 3.27 15.26
CA VAL A 535 5.72 2.03 15.17
C VAL A 535 6.46 1.82 16.48
N LEU A 536 6.20 0.68 17.13
CA LEU A 536 6.97 0.21 18.26
C LEU A 536 8.15 -0.62 17.74
N GLU A 537 9.35 -0.09 17.84
CA GLU A 537 10.56 -0.86 17.57
C GLU A 537 10.82 -1.80 18.75
N ASP A 538 10.34 -3.05 18.74
CA ASP A 538 10.71 -4.07 19.73
C ASP A 538 11.70 -5.08 19.16
N VAL A 539 12.89 -5.11 19.75
CA VAL A 539 13.96 -6.04 19.42
C VAL A 539 13.61 -7.49 19.78
N LEU A 540 12.65 -7.69 20.70
CA LEU A 540 12.33 -9.01 21.25
C LEU A 540 11.01 -9.63 20.73
N GLN A 541 10.09 -8.85 20.14
CA GLN A 541 8.73 -9.32 19.81
C GLN A 541 8.23 -8.96 18.41
N GLY A 542 9.09 -8.44 17.54
CA GLY A 542 8.67 -7.93 16.23
C GLY A 542 8.15 -6.49 16.29
N ASN A 543 7.93 -5.90 15.14
CA ASN A 543 7.39 -4.53 15.04
C ASN A 543 5.88 -4.59 15.31
N SER A 544 5.43 -4.18 16.48
CA SER A 544 4.04 -3.84 16.71
C SER A 544 3.84 -2.36 16.37
N ASN A 545 2.73 -2.06 15.73
CA ASN A 545 2.33 -0.71 15.41
C ASN A 545 0.87 -0.49 15.79
N PHE A 546 0.53 0.71 16.22
CA PHE A 546 -0.83 1.05 16.58
C PHE A 546 -1.24 2.41 16.03
N TRP A 547 -2.55 2.58 15.84
CA TRP A 547 -3.12 3.80 15.29
C TRP A 547 -3.56 4.74 16.41
N LEU A 548 -3.24 6.03 16.26
CA LEU A 548 -3.71 7.12 17.11
C LEU A 548 -4.29 8.26 16.28
N VAL A 549 -5.43 8.78 16.74
CA VAL A 549 -6.01 10.02 16.22
C VAL A 549 -5.37 11.21 16.91
N SER A 550 -5.16 12.29 16.17
CA SER A 550 -4.68 13.55 16.72
C SER A 550 -5.70 14.17 17.68
N ASP A 551 -5.22 14.63 18.81
CA ASP A 551 -5.98 15.28 19.89
C ASP A 551 -5.17 16.43 20.52
N ASP A 552 -5.54 16.87 21.73
CA ASP A 552 -4.85 17.94 22.44
C ASP A 552 -3.41 17.59 22.84
N ASN A 553 -3.08 16.27 22.96
CA ASN A 553 -1.75 15.78 23.31
C ASN A 553 -0.91 15.45 22.06
N ILE A 554 -1.56 15.14 20.96
CA ILE A 554 -0.95 14.72 19.70
C ILE A 554 -1.46 15.62 18.58
N PRO A 555 -0.77 16.74 18.30
CA PRO A 555 -1.22 17.68 17.29
C PRO A 555 -1.23 17.04 15.89
N PRO A 556 -2.11 17.49 14.98
CA PRO A 556 -2.08 17.05 13.60
C PRO A 556 -0.75 17.38 12.93
N GLY A 557 -0.17 16.38 12.24
CA GLY A 557 1.00 16.61 11.41
C GLY A 557 0.69 17.50 10.22
N SER A 558 1.66 18.29 9.76
CA SER A 558 1.54 19.09 8.55
C SER A 558 2.66 18.81 7.54
N ALA A 559 2.42 19.11 6.27
CA ALA A 559 3.43 19.02 5.22
C ALA A 559 3.26 20.13 4.19
N GLU A 560 4.38 20.69 3.73
CA GLU A 560 4.45 21.55 2.55
C GLU A 560 5.13 20.78 1.41
N HIS A 561 4.51 20.73 0.24
CA HIS A 561 5.09 20.14 -0.97
C HIS A 561 5.47 21.21 -1.98
N GLN A 562 6.64 21.06 -2.58
CA GLN A 562 7.15 21.85 -3.70
C GLN A 562 7.61 20.88 -4.79
N ILE A 563 7.05 20.98 -5.98
CA ILE A 563 7.33 20.05 -7.09
C ILE A 563 7.52 20.85 -8.37
N LEU A 564 8.56 20.49 -9.14
CA LEU A 564 8.79 21.01 -10.48
C LEU A 564 9.23 19.89 -11.39
N GLY A 565 8.58 19.76 -12.55
CA GLY A 565 8.84 18.70 -13.50
C GLY A 565 8.97 19.17 -14.93
N LEU A 566 9.80 18.47 -15.70
CA LEU A 566 9.95 18.60 -17.14
C LEU A 566 9.58 17.26 -17.77
N LYS A 567 8.72 17.29 -18.76
CA LYS A 567 8.29 16.11 -19.51
C LYS A 567 8.50 16.31 -21.00
N TYR A 568 9.09 15.30 -21.65
CA TYR A 568 9.14 15.16 -23.09
C TYR A 568 8.42 13.88 -23.49
N GLU A 569 7.37 13.98 -24.25
CA GLU A 569 6.54 12.85 -24.62
C GLU A 569 6.29 12.81 -26.11
N THR A 570 6.57 11.65 -26.70
CA THR A 570 6.24 11.31 -28.08
C THR A 570 5.32 10.08 -28.09
N ARG A 571 4.87 9.65 -29.25
CA ARG A 571 4.10 8.43 -29.39
C ARG A 571 4.82 7.20 -28.81
N ASN A 572 6.15 7.12 -28.96
CA ASN A 572 6.93 5.92 -28.62
C ASN A 572 7.73 6.04 -27.32
N TYR A 573 8.01 7.25 -26.86
CA TYR A 573 8.90 7.49 -25.72
C TYR A 573 8.32 8.55 -24.81
N LEU A 574 8.59 8.36 -23.51
CA LEU A 574 8.37 9.34 -22.45
C LEU A 574 9.69 9.53 -21.71
N PHE A 575 10.07 10.79 -21.50
CA PHE A 575 11.15 11.18 -20.59
C PHE A 575 10.58 12.22 -19.64
N GLU A 576 10.77 11.98 -18.35
CA GLU A 576 10.29 12.87 -17.29
C GLU A 576 11.38 13.05 -16.24
N ILE A 577 11.57 14.29 -15.80
CA ILE A 577 12.45 14.64 -14.68
C ILE A 577 11.61 15.46 -13.73
N GLU A 578 11.53 15.05 -12.46
CA GLU A 578 10.81 15.78 -11.42
C GLU A 578 11.73 16.03 -10.22
N GLY A 579 11.88 17.29 -9.80
CA GLY A 579 12.45 17.66 -8.53
C GLY A 579 11.35 17.89 -7.50
N TYR A 580 11.57 17.44 -6.28
CA TYR A 580 10.61 17.62 -5.19
C TYR A 580 11.30 18.04 -3.89
N ARG A 581 10.54 18.75 -3.06
CA ARG A 581 10.90 19.08 -1.68
C ARG A 581 9.65 18.99 -0.83
N LYS A 582 9.77 18.35 0.34
CA LYS A 582 8.72 18.24 1.35
C LYS A 582 9.29 18.68 2.71
N PHE A 583 8.59 19.56 3.38
CA PHE A 583 8.81 19.91 4.78
C PHE A 583 7.65 19.35 5.57
N MET A 584 7.94 18.56 6.59
CA MET A 584 6.93 17.92 7.42
C MET A 584 7.17 18.30 8.86
N ASP A 585 6.12 18.75 9.54
CA ASP A 585 6.12 19.15 10.95
C ASP A 585 5.13 18.29 11.74
N GLY A 586 5.36 18.12 13.03
CA GLY A 586 4.53 17.26 13.87
C GLY A 586 4.75 15.76 13.59
N MET A 587 5.96 15.38 13.17
CA MET A 587 6.35 13.98 13.09
C MET A 587 6.44 13.39 14.49
N ILE A 588 6.09 12.12 14.63
CA ILE A 588 5.98 11.44 15.92
C ILE A 588 6.96 10.26 15.97
N GLU A 589 7.80 10.24 16.99
CA GLU A 589 8.60 9.11 17.42
C GLU A 589 8.16 8.68 18.81
N TYR A 590 8.21 7.40 19.12
CA TYR A 590 7.74 6.83 20.37
C TYR A 590 8.91 6.34 21.22
N THR A 591 8.85 6.63 22.54
CA THR A 591 9.83 6.15 23.49
C THR A 591 9.27 4.96 24.29
N ARG A 592 10.03 3.87 24.43
CA ARG A 592 9.65 2.63 25.16
C ARG A 592 9.52 2.75 26.66
N ARG A 593 9.56 3.92 27.26
CA ARG A 593 9.60 4.08 28.72
C ARG A 593 8.21 4.37 29.29
N PHE A 594 7.23 3.49 29.08
CA PHE A 594 5.99 3.55 29.86
C PHE A 594 6.30 3.30 31.33
N GLN A 595 6.08 4.28 32.17
CA GLN A 595 6.15 4.13 33.62
C GLN A 595 4.84 4.51 34.33
N GLU A 596 4.00 5.37 33.77
CA GLU A 596 2.69 5.76 34.34
C GLU A 596 1.74 6.22 33.22
N LEU A 597 0.46 5.82 33.30
CA LEU A 597 -0.56 6.01 32.26
C LEU A 597 -1.23 7.40 32.27
N ALA A 598 -0.99 8.23 33.29
CA ALA A 598 -1.74 9.48 33.47
C ALA A 598 -1.47 10.56 32.41
N ASP A 599 -0.30 10.53 31.76
CA ASP A 599 0.09 11.49 30.72
C ASP A 599 0.76 10.79 29.54
N TYR A 600 -0.03 10.07 28.74
CA TYR A 600 0.52 9.32 27.58
C TYR A 600 1.21 10.24 26.57
N GLY A 601 0.85 11.51 26.46
CA GLY A 601 1.53 12.50 25.64
C GLY A 601 3.02 12.66 25.93
N ASN A 602 3.49 12.35 27.14
CA ASN A 602 4.90 12.42 27.52
C ASN A 602 5.76 11.26 26.96
N TYR A 603 5.13 10.27 26.33
CA TYR A 603 5.84 9.15 25.70
C TYR A 603 6.16 9.37 24.23
N PHE A 604 5.69 10.49 23.65
CA PHE A 604 5.92 10.84 22.27
C PHE A 604 6.94 11.97 22.16
N PHE A 605 7.84 11.81 21.21
CA PHE A 605 8.72 12.89 20.78
C PHE A 605 8.16 13.47 19.50
N PHE A 606 8.08 14.79 19.43
CA PHE A 606 7.66 15.52 18.25
C PHE A 606 8.87 16.16 17.58
N GLY A 607 8.89 16.16 16.26
CA GLY A 607 9.98 16.70 15.47
C GLY A 607 9.56 16.99 14.04
N ASP A 608 10.55 17.36 13.25
CA ASP A 608 10.39 17.72 11.84
C ASP A 608 11.02 16.66 10.93
N ALA A 609 10.59 16.66 9.68
CA ALA A 609 11.24 15.89 8.65
C ALA A 609 11.41 16.70 7.35
N TYR A 610 12.52 16.47 6.69
CA TYR A 610 12.89 17.12 5.43
C TYR A 610 13.17 16.06 4.39
N ALA A 611 12.44 16.09 3.29
CA ALA A 611 12.65 15.20 2.17
C ALA A 611 12.83 15.98 0.87
N GLU A 612 13.90 15.70 0.16
CA GLU A 612 14.17 16.32 -1.14
C GLU A 612 14.77 15.30 -2.11
N GLY A 613 14.52 15.49 -3.40
CA GLY A 613 15.07 14.58 -4.40
C GLY A 613 14.81 14.99 -5.82
N LEU A 614 15.46 14.22 -6.71
CA LEU A 614 15.36 14.30 -8.15
C LEU A 614 15.02 12.92 -8.71
N GLU A 615 13.95 12.85 -9.46
CA GLU A 615 13.48 11.63 -10.14
C GLU A 615 13.69 11.75 -11.64
N PHE A 616 14.08 10.64 -12.25
CA PHE A 616 14.18 10.49 -13.69
C PHE A 616 13.40 9.26 -14.13
N LEU A 617 12.56 9.40 -15.17
CA LEU A 617 11.85 8.31 -15.82
C LEU A 617 12.08 8.37 -17.33
N ALA A 618 12.59 7.27 -17.88
CA ALA A 618 12.67 7.07 -19.33
C ALA A 618 11.87 5.83 -19.69
N GLN A 619 10.81 5.98 -20.47
CA GLN A 619 9.91 4.89 -20.86
C GLN A 619 9.84 4.73 -22.37
N LYS A 620 9.97 3.48 -22.84
CA LYS A 620 9.58 3.05 -24.17
C LYS A 620 8.19 2.46 -24.12
N LYS A 621 7.22 3.11 -24.78
CA LYS A 621 5.78 2.83 -24.63
C LYS A 621 5.25 1.76 -25.57
N THR A 622 5.88 1.54 -26.74
CA THR A 622 5.29 0.81 -27.87
C THR A 622 6.26 -0.22 -28.46
N GLY A 623 5.69 -1.22 -29.14
CA GLY A 623 6.41 -2.28 -29.85
C GLY A 623 6.48 -3.59 -29.07
N THR A 624 7.17 -4.59 -29.61
CA THR A 624 7.34 -5.93 -29.00
C THR A 624 8.22 -5.91 -27.75
N PHE A 625 9.07 -4.90 -27.63
CA PHE A 625 9.86 -4.60 -26.44
C PHE A 625 9.39 -3.29 -25.83
N ASN A 626 8.97 -3.33 -24.58
CA ASN A 626 8.52 -2.20 -23.78
C ASN A 626 9.23 -2.19 -22.43
N GLY A 627 9.24 -1.04 -21.77
CA GLY A 627 9.83 -0.97 -20.44
C GLY A 627 10.20 0.45 -20.05
N TRP A 628 10.82 0.58 -18.89
CA TRP A 628 11.29 1.87 -18.38
C TRP A 628 12.55 1.74 -17.53
N ILE A 629 13.23 2.84 -17.42
CA ILE A 629 14.31 3.07 -16.48
C ILE A 629 13.84 4.19 -15.55
N GLY A 630 13.79 3.92 -14.26
CA GLY A 630 13.56 4.87 -13.19
C GLY A 630 14.83 5.07 -12.39
N TYR A 631 15.14 6.31 -12.05
CA TYR A 631 16.22 6.63 -11.12
C TYR A 631 15.74 7.71 -10.16
N THR A 632 16.05 7.52 -8.88
CA THR A 632 15.76 8.47 -7.81
C THR A 632 17.06 8.79 -7.08
N PHE A 633 17.36 10.07 -6.97
CA PHE A 633 18.30 10.62 -6.01
C PHE A 633 17.49 11.33 -4.94
N GLY A 634 17.54 10.87 -3.70
CA GLY A 634 16.73 11.43 -2.61
C GLY A 634 17.49 11.46 -1.30
N ASN A 635 17.05 12.34 -0.41
CA ASN A 635 17.57 12.46 0.95
C ASN A 635 16.40 12.76 1.89
N VAL A 636 16.33 12.00 2.98
CA VAL A 636 15.29 12.17 4.01
C VAL A 636 15.98 12.30 5.36
N LYS A 637 15.72 13.39 6.07
CA LYS A 637 16.26 13.66 7.40
C LYS A 637 15.15 13.93 8.38
N TYR A 638 15.34 13.45 9.59
CA TYR A 638 14.54 13.74 10.77
C TYR A 638 15.29 14.67 11.69
N ASP A 639 14.56 15.60 12.31
CA ASP A 639 15.04 16.56 13.29
C ASP A 639 14.19 16.44 14.56
N PHE A 640 14.64 15.59 15.46
CA PHE A 640 14.05 15.37 16.77
C PHE A 640 15.08 15.76 17.83
N GLY A 641 15.07 17.02 18.27
CA GLY A 641 16.04 17.55 19.22
C GLY A 641 16.12 16.79 20.56
N ALA A 642 15.07 16.00 20.89
CA ALA A 642 15.07 15.12 22.07
C ALA A 642 15.85 13.82 21.85
N LEU A 643 16.04 13.37 20.61
CA LEU A 643 16.69 12.12 20.25
C LEU A 643 18.12 12.31 19.77
N ALA A 644 18.39 13.42 19.06
CA ALA A 644 19.70 13.73 18.54
C ALA A 644 19.90 15.25 18.48
N PRO A 645 21.13 15.77 18.70
CA PRO A 645 21.42 17.22 18.66
C PRO A 645 21.43 17.79 17.24
N GLU A 646 21.58 16.96 16.21
CA GLU A 646 21.64 17.33 14.80
C GLU A 646 20.66 16.48 13.99
N PRO A 647 20.11 16.97 12.86
CA PRO A 647 19.25 16.19 11.97
C PRO A 647 19.95 14.95 11.43
N TYR A 648 19.30 13.81 11.55
CA TYR A 648 19.83 12.49 11.16
C TYR A 648 19.02 11.86 10.01
N PRO A 649 19.60 10.92 9.24
CA PRO A 649 18.88 10.24 8.17
C PRO A 649 17.69 9.42 8.71
N ALA A 650 16.54 9.49 8.03
CA ALA A 650 15.41 8.63 8.35
C ALA A 650 15.75 7.16 8.10
N SER A 651 15.19 6.23 8.88
CA SER A 651 15.48 4.79 8.77
C SER A 651 15.15 4.19 7.39
N HIS A 652 14.24 4.82 6.64
CA HIS A 652 13.85 4.42 5.28
C HIS A 652 14.56 5.22 4.17
N ASP A 653 15.54 6.06 4.49
CA ASP A 653 16.28 6.83 3.49
C ASP A 653 17.07 5.91 2.54
N LYS A 654 16.90 6.13 1.24
CA LYS A 654 17.66 5.51 0.16
C LYS A 654 18.16 6.61 -0.76
N THR A 655 19.43 6.97 -0.62
CA THR A 655 20.02 8.10 -1.36
C THR A 655 20.00 7.90 -2.86
N HIS A 656 20.31 6.70 -3.32
CA HIS A 656 20.29 6.33 -4.74
C HIS A 656 19.44 5.09 -4.94
N GLU A 657 18.52 5.14 -5.88
CA GLU A 657 17.73 3.98 -6.28
C GLU A 657 17.54 3.97 -7.79
N ALA A 658 17.90 2.87 -8.44
CA ALA A 658 17.76 2.64 -9.86
C ALA A 658 16.90 1.40 -10.12
N LYS A 659 15.95 1.50 -11.05
CA LYS A 659 15.00 0.45 -11.43
C LYS A 659 14.94 0.34 -12.93
N ILE A 660 15.18 -0.85 -13.46
CA ILE A 660 15.08 -1.14 -14.88
C ILE A 660 14.05 -2.24 -15.07
N VAL A 661 13.04 -1.96 -15.84
CA VAL A 661 11.93 -2.87 -16.13
C VAL A 661 11.84 -3.07 -17.63
N GLY A 662 11.81 -4.32 -18.06
CA GLY A 662 11.67 -4.68 -19.46
C GLY A 662 10.68 -5.80 -19.68
N THR A 663 9.84 -5.68 -20.70
CA THR A 663 8.94 -6.74 -21.17
C THR A 663 9.17 -7.00 -22.65
N TYR A 664 9.20 -8.26 -23.03
CA TYR A 664 9.40 -8.68 -24.41
C TYR A 664 8.39 -9.77 -24.79
N LYS A 665 7.73 -9.56 -25.91
CA LYS A 665 6.70 -10.49 -26.40
C LYS A 665 7.19 -11.20 -27.67
N PHE A 666 7.11 -12.52 -27.65
CA PHE A 666 7.45 -13.36 -28.79
C PHE A 666 6.35 -14.41 -29.03
N GLY A 667 5.49 -14.17 -30.01
CA GLY A 667 4.34 -15.00 -30.28
C GLY A 667 3.39 -15.08 -29.07
N ALA A 668 3.13 -16.28 -28.57
CA ALA A 668 2.30 -16.52 -27.38
C ALA A 668 3.10 -16.41 -26.05
N TRP A 669 4.41 -16.18 -26.12
CA TRP A 669 5.28 -16.07 -24.97
C TRP A 669 5.47 -14.62 -24.56
N ASN A 670 5.44 -14.38 -23.26
CA ASN A 670 5.78 -13.10 -22.64
C ASN A 670 6.96 -13.32 -21.71
N PHE A 671 7.96 -12.47 -21.84
CA PHE A 671 9.14 -12.43 -21.01
C PHE A 671 9.17 -11.08 -20.31
N ALA A 672 9.48 -11.08 -19.03
CA ALA A 672 9.70 -9.84 -18.31
C ALA A 672 10.91 -9.95 -17.37
N SER A 673 11.52 -8.81 -17.10
CA SER A 673 12.63 -8.70 -16.15
C SER A 673 12.59 -7.39 -15.41
N THR A 674 13.03 -7.42 -14.15
CA THR A 674 13.24 -6.22 -13.33
C THR A 674 14.62 -6.29 -12.69
N LEU A 675 15.32 -5.17 -12.71
CA LEU A 675 16.59 -4.97 -11.99
C LEU A 675 16.39 -3.78 -11.05
N ILE A 676 16.71 -3.98 -9.77
CA ILE A 676 16.65 -2.95 -8.75
C ILE A 676 18.02 -2.85 -8.10
N TYR A 677 18.52 -1.63 -7.97
CA TYR A 677 19.67 -1.27 -7.17
C TYR A 677 19.28 -0.12 -6.24
N ALA A 678 19.65 -0.21 -4.97
CA ALA A 678 19.44 0.87 -4.02
C ALA A 678 20.59 0.91 -3.01
N THR A 679 20.93 2.11 -2.53
CA THR A 679 21.81 2.27 -1.37
C THR A 679 21.17 1.69 -0.13
N GLY A 680 21.99 1.12 0.77
CA GLY A 680 21.53 0.54 2.02
C GLY A 680 20.84 1.57 2.93
N THR A 681 19.86 1.12 3.71
CA THR A 681 19.13 1.95 4.67
C THR A 681 19.98 2.28 5.89
N PRO A 682 19.78 3.47 6.52
CA PRO A 682 20.48 3.87 7.73
C PRO A 682 20.05 3.05 8.95
N TYR A 683 20.98 2.84 9.88
CA TYR A 683 20.71 2.21 11.17
C TYR A 683 21.67 2.70 12.26
N THR A 684 21.29 2.48 13.53
CA THR A 684 22.08 2.75 14.72
C THR A 684 22.77 1.48 15.19
N THR A 685 24.08 1.53 15.48
CA THR A 685 24.86 0.34 15.92
C THR A 685 25.28 0.47 17.36
N PRO A 686 25.29 -0.60 18.18
CA PRO A 686 25.99 -0.61 19.46
C PRO A 686 27.51 -0.56 19.22
N GLU A 687 28.20 0.33 19.93
CA GLU A 687 29.65 0.56 19.79
C GLU A 687 30.44 -0.04 20.96
N SER A 688 29.89 0.01 22.16
CA SER A 688 30.54 -0.53 23.34
C SER A 688 29.54 -0.91 24.42
N ARG A 689 29.98 -1.82 25.30
CA ARG A 689 29.26 -2.24 26.50
C ARG A 689 30.17 -2.11 27.68
N TYR A 690 29.68 -1.52 28.77
CA TYR A 690 30.41 -1.46 30.03
C TYR A 690 29.47 -1.58 31.22
N TYR A 691 30.04 -2.05 32.32
CA TYR A 691 29.34 -2.24 33.57
C TYR A 691 29.57 -1.07 34.50
N LEU A 692 28.52 -0.48 35.00
CA LEU A 692 28.56 0.58 36.00
C LEU A 692 28.25 -0.03 37.38
N PRO A 693 29.20 -0.07 38.34
CA PRO A 693 28.91 -0.55 39.69
C PRO A 693 27.98 0.45 40.38
N LEU A 694 26.88 -0.03 40.88
CA LEU A 694 25.92 0.75 41.67
C LEU A 694 26.33 0.78 43.14
N LEU A 695 25.87 1.80 43.89
CA LEU A 695 26.19 1.96 45.32
C LEU A 695 25.67 0.85 46.22
N ASN A 696 24.69 0.07 45.76
CA ASN A 696 24.13 -1.09 46.44
C ASN A 696 24.93 -2.38 46.18
N GLY A 697 26.00 -2.34 45.38
CA GLY A 697 26.83 -3.46 44.99
C GLY A 697 26.38 -4.24 43.76
N ASP A 698 25.27 -3.84 43.14
CA ASP A 698 24.83 -4.40 41.87
C ASP A 698 25.61 -3.77 40.71
N GLU A 699 25.65 -4.44 39.56
CA GLU A 699 26.22 -3.90 38.32
C GLU A 699 25.11 -3.55 37.35
N PHE A 700 25.14 -2.33 36.82
CA PHE A 700 24.27 -1.89 35.74
C PHE A 700 24.98 -2.00 34.40
N ASN A 701 24.33 -2.70 33.46
CA ASN A 701 24.86 -2.92 32.15
C ASN A 701 24.46 -1.72 31.25
N TYR A 702 25.45 -0.98 30.77
CA TYR A 702 25.26 0.14 29.87
C TYR A 702 25.79 -0.17 28.49
N ILE A 703 24.96 0.09 27.47
CA ILE A 703 25.30 -0.05 26.06
C ILE A 703 25.42 1.34 25.47
N HIS A 704 26.59 1.67 24.94
CA HIS A 704 26.81 2.88 24.18
C HIS A 704 26.50 2.57 22.70
N VAL A 705 25.67 3.39 22.08
CA VAL A 705 25.28 3.29 20.68
C VAL A 705 25.89 4.45 19.89
N SER A 706 26.08 4.25 18.59
CA SER A 706 26.47 5.31 17.66
C SER A 706 25.45 6.44 17.64
N ASP A 707 25.76 7.54 16.98
CA ASP A 707 24.77 8.56 16.63
C ASP A 707 23.61 7.91 15.88
N LYS A 708 22.39 8.47 16.06
CA LYS A 708 21.16 7.92 15.48
C LYS A 708 21.30 7.79 13.96
N ASN A 709 21.12 6.56 13.43
CA ASN A 709 21.17 6.24 12.01
C ASN A 709 22.46 6.64 11.28
N ALA A 710 23.61 6.64 11.98
CA ALA A 710 24.92 7.06 11.45
C ALA A 710 25.53 6.04 10.48
N HIS A 711 25.11 4.79 10.53
CA HIS A 711 25.63 3.70 9.68
C HIS A 711 24.62 3.31 8.61
N ARG A 712 25.10 2.67 7.53
CA ARG A 712 24.24 2.13 6.48
C ARG A 712 24.47 0.63 6.29
N LEU A 713 23.37 -0.08 6.04
CA LEU A 713 23.40 -1.47 5.58
C LEU A 713 24.09 -1.55 4.22
N PRO A 714 24.56 -2.75 3.79
CA PRO A 714 25.05 -2.98 2.44
C PRO A 714 24.00 -2.61 1.38
N ASP A 715 24.49 -2.23 0.18
CA ASP A 715 23.65 -1.90 -0.95
C ASP A 715 22.74 -3.05 -1.35
N TYR A 716 21.50 -2.74 -1.68
CA TYR A 716 20.49 -3.68 -2.12
C TYR A 716 20.55 -3.89 -3.64
N GLN A 717 20.52 -5.15 -4.06
CA GLN A 717 20.50 -5.53 -5.47
C GLN A 717 19.58 -6.72 -5.70
N ARG A 718 18.65 -6.60 -6.67
CA ARG A 718 17.74 -7.70 -7.02
C ARG A 718 17.47 -7.73 -8.51
N PHE A 719 17.53 -8.93 -9.08
CA PHE A 719 17.17 -9.19 -10.47
C PHE A 719 16.11 -10.28 -10.53
N ASP A 720 14.94 -9.94 -11.09
CA ASP A 720 13.80 -10.85 -11.23
C ASP A 720 13.50 -11.10 -12.69
N ILE A 721 13.03 -12.29 -13.01
CA ILE A 721 12.55 -12.67 -14.34
C ILE A 721 11.21 -13.37 -14.25
N SER A 722 10.39 -13.23 -15.28
CA SER A 722 9.21 -14.07 -15.47
C SER A 722 9.02 -14.48 -16.92
N VAL A 723 8.45 -15.65 -17.11
CA VAL A 723 8.09 -16.19 -18.42
C VAL A 723 6.70 -16.79 -18.29
N PHE A 724 5.78 -16.40 -19.17
CA PHE A 724 4.49 -17.01 -19.22
C PHE A 724 3.97 -17.16 -20.66
N ARG A 725 3.11 -18.12 -20.84
CA ARG A 725 2.48 -18.43 -22.11
C ARG A 725 0.97 -18.32 -22.00
N GLN A 726 0.38 -17.62 -22.96
CA GLN A 726 -1.06 -17.57 -23.14
C GLN A 726 -1.50 -18.62 -24.14
N LEU A 727 -2.46 -19.44 -23.73
CA LEU A 727 -3.08 -20.48 -24.57
C LEU A 727 -4.56 -20.17 -24.67
N GLU A 728 -5.12 -20.32 -25.87
CA GLU A 728 -6.54 -20.10 -26.11
C GLU A 728 -7.17 -21.37 -26.68
N THR A 729 -8.25 -21.81 -26.06
CA THR A 729 -9.16 -22.82 -26.58
C THR A 729 -10.47 -22.13 -26.98
N PRO A 730 -11.42 -22.79 -27.65
CA PRO A 730 -12.69 -22.17 -28.02
C PRO A 730 -13.41 -21.52 -26.85
N ASP A 731 -13.43 -22.18 -25.68
CA ASP A 731 -14.21 -21.75 -24.51
C ASP A 731 -13.37 -21.09 -23.40
N PHE A 732 -12.04 -21.33 -23.38
CA PHE A 732 -11.19 -20.91 -22.28
C PHE A 732 -9.93 -20.20 -22.76
N LYS A 733 -9.48 -19.26 -21.93
CA LYS A 733 -8.17 -18.65 -21.98
C LYS A 733 -7.36 -19.11 -20.78
N TRP A 734 -6.13 -19.53 -21.03
CA TRP A 734 -5.19 -20.05 -20.02
C TRP A 734 -3.94 -19.18 -20.00
N ASP A 735 -3.51 -18.77 -18.81
CA ASP A 735 -2.22 -18.16 -18.60
C ASP A 735 -1.42 -19.09 -17.67
N VAL A 736 -0.28 -19.55 -18.14
CA VAL A 736 0.60 -20.48 -17.40
C VAL A 736 2.02 -19.93 -17.43
N GLY A 737 2.64 -19.82 -16.26
CA GLY A 737 3.96 -19.25 -16.20
C GLY A 737 4.72 -19.54 -14.90
N PHE A 738 5.96 -19.09 -14.89
CA PHE A 738 6.80 -19.08 -13.71
C PHE A 738 7.55 -17.75 -13.59
N SER A 739 7.93 -17.43 -12.37
CA SER A 739 8.79 -16.29 -12.06
C SER A 739 9.92 -16.73 -11.14
N VAL A 740 11.06 -16.12 -11.30
CA VAL A 740 12.22 -16.27 -10.40
C VAL A 740 12.52 -14.91 -9.80
N PHE A 741 12.32 -14.81 -8.51
CA PHE A 741 12.62 -13.64 -7.71
C PHE A 741 14.07 -13.75 -7.21
N ASN A 742 14.83 -12.66 -7.23
CA ASN A 742 16.25 -12.61 -6.85
C ASN A 742 17.09 -13.69 -7.56
N LEU A 743 17.03 -13.73 -8.89
CA LEU A 743 17.72 -14.73 -9.73
C LEU A 743 19.21 -14.85 -9.44
N LEU A 744 19.87 -13.73 -9.09
CA LEU A 744 21.31 -13.70 -8.78
C LEU A 744 21.61 -14.20 -7.37
N ASN A 745 20.57 -14.50 -6.57
CA ASN A 745 20.66 -14.95 -5.18
C ASN A 745 21.54 -14.02 -4.31
N ASN A 746 21.41 -12.70 -4.53
CA ASN A 746 22.12 -11.72 -3.73
C ASN A 746 21.64 -11.77 -2.29
N LYS A 747 22.59 -11.73 -1.35
CA LYS A 747 22.33 -11.68 0.09
C LYS A 747 22.08 -10.23 0.50
N ASN A 748 20.85 -9.78 0.29
CA ASN A 748 20.42 -8.45 0.71
C ASN A 748 20.12 -8.46 2.21
N VAL A 749 20.68 -7.52 2.95
CA VAL A 749 20.52 -7.41 4.40
C VAL A 749 19.27 -6.61 4.71
N ASN A 750 18.39 -7.15 5.58
CA ASN A 750 17.22 -6.47 6.10
C ASN A 750 17.55 -5.62 7.32
N TYR A 751 18.17 -6.27 8.34
CA TYR A 751 18.66 -5.61 9.56
C TYR A 751 19.80 -6.42 10.16
N ARG A 752 20.46 -5.87 11.19
CA ARG A 752 21.55 -6.50 11.94
C ARG A 752 21.13 -6.75 13.37
N GLU A 753 21.39 -7.95 13.83
CA GLU A 753 21.28 -8.33 15.24
C GLU A 753 22.65 -8.37 15.88
N TYR A 754 22.70 -7.95 17.14
CA TYR A 754 23.91 -7.91 17.93
C TYR A 754 23.70 -8.72 19.22
N ASP A 755 24.40 -9.85 19.34
CA ASP A 755 24.50 -10.56 20.63
C ASP A 755 25.62 -9.93 21.46
N LEU A 756 25.21 -9.11 22.41
CA LEU A 756 26.12 -8.37 23.30
C LEU A 756 26.59 -9.22 24.51
N ASP A 757 26.05 -10.41 24.72
CA ASP A 757 26.42 -11.30 25.83
C ASP A 757 27.64 -12.14 25.50
N VAL A 758 28.06 -12.18 24.24
CA VAL A 758 29.22 -12.93 23.75
C VAL A 758 30.40 -11.98 23.46
N VAL A 759 31.61 -12.42 23.79
CA VAL A 759 32.86 -11.67 23.54
C VAL A 759 33.75 -12.48 22.59
N PRO A 760 34.09 -11.95 21.38
CA PRO A 760 33.67 -10.68 20.83
C PRO A 760 32.15 -10.64 20.50
N VAL A 761 31.58 -9.45 20.45
CA VAL A 761 30.16 -9.27 20.08
C VAL A 761 29.88 -10.01 18.78
N LEU A 762 28.88 -10.90 18.80
CA LEU A 762 28.43 -11.61 17.61
C LEU A 762 27.48 -10.71 16.84
N VAL A 763 27.75 -10.52 15.55
CA VAL A 763 26.91 -9.75 14.62
C VAL A 763 26.30 -10.70 13.62
N SER A 764 24.98 -10.72 13.53
CA SER A 764 24.23 -11.55 12.60
C SER A 764 23.45 -10.66 11.62
N ASP A 765 23.71 -10.82 10.33
CA ASP A 765 22.96 -10.13 9.28
C ASP A 765 21.69 -10.94 8.96
N MET A 766 20.52 -10.36 9.20
CA MET A 766 19.24 -10.95 8.83
C MET A 766 18.95 -10.61 7.36
N MET A 767 18.84 -11.67 6.54
CA MET A 767 18.78 -11.53 5.08
C MET A 767 17.37 -11.35 4.59
N LEU A 768 17.20 -10.59 3.50
CA LEU A 768 16.00 -10.54 2.68
C LEU A 768 15.84 -11.81 1.85
N LEU A 769 14.77 -11.92 1.08
CA LEU A 769 14.41 -13.13 0.33
C LEU A 769 15.56 -13.65 -0.56
N PRO A 770 15.93 -14.93 -0.43
CA PRO A 770 16.85 -15.57 -1.36
C PRO A 770 16.21 -15.80 -2.72
N MET A 771 16.94 -16.44 -3.66
CA MET A 771 16.34 -16.84 -4.92
C MET A 771 15.10 -17.70 -4.70
N THR A 772 13.94 -17.20 -5.16
CA THR A 772 12.64 -17.83 -4.95
C THR A 772 11.93 -18.06 -6.28
N ILE A 773 11.53 -19.31 -6.52
CA ILE A 773 10.82 -19.71 -7.75
C ILE A 773 9.33 -19.84 -7.42
N THR A 774 8.50 -19.24 -8.26
CA THR A 774 7.04 -19.33 -8.14
C THR A 774 6.41 -19.79 -9.44
N LEU A 775 5.28 -20.47 -9.34
CA LEU A 775 4.47 -20.93 -10.46
C LEU A 775 3.10 -20.28 -10.36
N PHE A 776 2.50 -19.96 -11.49
CA PHE A 776 1.13 -19.49 -11.53
C PHE A 776 0.35 -20.09 -12.70
N PHE A 777 -0.92 -20.25 -12.46
CA PHE A 777 -1.89 -20.79 -13.39
C PHE A 777 -3.18 -20.00 -13.28
N LYS A 778 -3.73 -19.60 -14.43
CA LYS A 778 -5.01 -18.91 -14.49
C LYS A 778 -5.82 -19.39 -15.66
N VAL A 779 -7.11 -19.62 -15.45
CA VAL A 779 -8.08 -19.94 -16.49
C VAL A 779 -9.27 -19.00 -16.40
N SER A 780 -9.76 -18.56 -17.54
CA SER A 780 -10.96 -17.73 -17.63
C SER A 780 -11.83 -18.19 -18.79
N LEU A 781 -13.15 -18.10 -18.61
CA LEU A 781 -14.13 -18.28 -19.70
C LEU A 781 -13.99 -17.13 -20.71
N LYS A 782 -14.18 -17.42 -21.99
CA LYS A 782 -14.18 -16.44 -23.09
C LYS A 782 -15.50 -15.70 -23.23
#